data_4aad236e864e5f66138465da59734e7d
#
_entry.id   4aad236e864e5f66138465da59734e7d
#
_cell.length_a   1.000
_cell.length_b   1.000
_cell.length_c   1.000
_cell.angle_alpha   90.00
_cell.angle_beta   90.00
_cell.angle_gamma   90.00
#
_symmetry.space_group_name_H-M   'P 1'
#
loop_
_entity.id
_entity.type
_entity.pdbx_description
1 polymer ?
#
loop_
_entity_poly.entity_id
_entity_poly.type
_entity_poly.pdbx_seq_one_letter_code
_entity_poly.pdbx_strand_id
1 'polypeptide(L)'
;MKRRDFIKTGAVTAGLAGTLKFLPSLQAAESESPKPPAPGAGENRSADYLRWAQSDQFLPKPPAPVAVSMAPMPLAERVRRKIVPKRGFCSLTPGSGALLSGTGAVNIELECDPYNEQIPFRHEMLYVPRRRPAEPPKIADILPQVRQMLLDGKYHEAAALAYQKWHETPSQAGGMGFGGGAGFSMRLEFPRSTAVKDYLRTVDFESTEVKVHWTDARGEWVRQTFTSRPDNLVVQRLTAPKGESVNVRITVAAGGGGGRGGARGGAGGRGAGAGRGGGGGGGGGGAGQGTAQMDFNEQRLIYKGRLDPSVNNRGYAGVTRVVRDGGAARMEGNTLVIENATSVILLTRIDYYPDYSEDKVEATRQALEHLTPDYEALLEKARKVQSEMLNRVTVDFGGASKYGWSSEELLSDQRSSPGYSGAFLEALFEMCRYWFILTSGTYCSMSAETNANINLQLAPMALGYHREGEEAYFNWMESLVTDFRANAKNIFGMRGTKYSLTPSKEWGVETAFDHAGSTETGETWPHPYWLSDGPWCVRPFWDHYLVTGDVDFLRKRVVPAYKDLALFYEDFLTETDKNGNYIFVPSFSPENSPGNLNPSCMMAINASMDIAGCREVLGNLVEACELLGIEADSVPKWKAMVAKLPPYLLEPDGGLKEWAWPSLGERYVHRHVSHLYGAWPGDEIDPDRTPQLAKAVMIADRHRIPERLAGHGLCHRALVGTRLKDCYMVDSELRQLIETGWVGPALRCSHDPYAGAGGAPDAQGGIPTIMMEMLAYSRPGVIEVLPALPPSFVKGSINGMLLRTFARLDKLAWDMEARTVDLTITSVKNQDVTLIARYGIEALKGSLRLAAPNPPGTATYNLSLPEGRPVDLQLKLGQRNPLDWVNRVA
;
A
#
# COMPACT_ATOMS: atom_id res chain seq x y z
N MET A 1 -17.93 -27.91 18.03
CA MET A 1 -16.63 -28.53 17.74
C MET A 1 -15.58 -27.85 18.59
N LYS A 2 -14.83 -28.59 19.41
CA LYS A 2 -13.88 -27.98 20.36
C LYS A 2 -12.62 -27.56 19.62
N ARG A 3 -12.16 -26.36 19.90
CA ARG A 3 -10.97 -25.66 19.33
C ARG A 3 -9.66 -26.48 19.28
N ARG A 4 -9.60 -27.60 19.99
CA ARG A 4 -8.43 -28.50 20.04
C ARG A 4 -8.19 -29.33 18.78
N ASP A 5 -9.19 -29.48 17.92
CA ASP A 5 -9.07 -30.35 16.76
C ASP A 5 -8.52 -29.61 15.52
N PHE A 6 -8.57 -28.27 15.53
CA PHE A 6 -8.03 -27.43 14.46
C PHE A 6 -6.49 -27.26 14.51
N ILE A 7 -5.91 -27.39 15.73
CA ILE A 7 -4.44 -27.24 15.92
C ILE A 7 -3.69 -28.54 15.58
N LYS A 8 -4.37 -29.69 15.51
CA LYS A 8 -3.70 -30.98 15.25
C LYS A 8 -3.41 -31.27 13.79
N THR A 9 -3.94 -30.52 12.84
CA THR A 9 -3.72 -30.70 11.40
C THR A 9 -2.56 -29.86 10.83
N GLY A 10 -1.94 -29.00 11.62
CA GLY A 10 -0.81 -28.16 11.24
C GLY A 10 0.58 -28.67 11.63
N ALA A 11 0.69 -29.84 12.23
CA ALA A 11 1.95 -30.37 12.73
C ALA A 11 2.29 -31.74 12.18
N VAL A 12 2.56 -31.83 10.89
CA VAL A 12 3.33 -32.93 10.29
C VAL A 12 4.08 -32.39 9.09
N THR A 13 5.32 -32.01 9.26
CA THR A 13 6.46 -32.26 8.39
C THR A 13 7.73 -31.68 9.01
N ALA A 14 8.24 -32.39 9.97
CA ALA A 14 9.66 -32.29 10.32
C ALA A 14 10.27 -33.67 10.03
N GLY A 15 11.23 -33.71 9.10
CA GLY A 15 12.11 -34.83 8.92
C GLY A 15 12.05 -35.47 7.53
N LEU A 16 12.99 -35.08 6.69
CA LEU A 16 13.71 -35.96 5.78
C LEU A 16 14.84 -35.16 5.11
N ALA A 17 16.02 -35.23 5.70
CA ALA A 17 17.28 -34.93 5.03
C ALA A 17 17.60 -36.13 4.12
N GLY A 18 17.50 -35.93 2.82
CA GLY A 18 17.86 -36.93 1.80
C GLY A 18 18.62 -36.27 0.67
N THR A 19 19.84 -36.71 0.48
CA THR A 19 20.80 -36.36 -0.54
C THR A 19 20.23 -36.34 -1.97
N LEU A 20 20.32 -35.19 -2.65
CA LEU A 20 19.98 -35.03 -4.06
C LEU A 20 21.16 -35.50 -4.95
N LYS A 21 20.97 -36.56 -5.70
CA LYS A 21 21.80 -36.94 -6.85
C LYS A 21 21.29 -36.22 -8.11
N PHE A 22 22.21 -35.65 -8.86
CA PHE A 22 21.98 -35.05 -10.19
C PHE A 22 21.48 -36.09 -11.21
N LEU A 23 20.48 -35.75 -12.01
CA LEU A 23 20.09 -36.41 -13.25
C LEU A 23 19.91 -35.39 -14.37
N PRO A 24 20.14 -35.78 -15.65
CA PRO A 24 20.37 -34.87 -16.75
C PRO A 24 19.07 -34.33 -17.41
N SER A 25 19.28 -33.28 -18.20
CA SER A 25 18.33 -32.49 -18.98
C SER A 25 17.25 -33.31 -19.70
N LEU A 26 15.98 -32.98 -19.47
CA LEU A 26 14.83 -33.34 -20.29
C LEU A 26 14.31 -32.10 -21.01
N GLN A 27 14.12 -32.27 -22.33
CA GLN A 27 13.52 -31.31 -23.24
C GLN A 27 12.09 -30.94 -22.78
N ALA A 28 11.76 -29.66 -22.88
CA ALA A 28 10.46 -29.12 -22.55
C ALA A 28 9.38 -29.69 -23.51
N ALA A 29 8.50 -30.49 -22.97
CA ALA A 29 7.19 -30.69 -23.55
C ALA A 29 6.28 -29.55 -23.08
N GLU A 30 5.58 -28.90 -24.00
CA GLU A 30 4.53 -27.95 -23.68
C GLU A 30 3.42 -28.67 -22.89
N SER A 31 3.37 -28.47 -21.58
CA SER A 31 2.27 -28.95 -20.75
C SER A 31 1.24 -27.86 -20.60
N GLU A 32 0.01 -28.10 -21.03
CA GLU A 32 -1.14 -27.29 -20.69
C GLU A 32 -1.23 -27.11 -19.18
N SER A 33 -1.41 -25.88 -18.73
CA SER A 33 -1.60 -25.55 -17.31
C SER A 33 -2.88 -26.23 -16.80
N PRO A 34 -2.86 -26.92 -15.66
CA PRO A 34 -4.04 -27.55 -15.12
C PRO A 34 -5.11 -26.50 -14.79
N LYS A 35 -6.29 -26.65 -15.36
CA LYS A 35 -7.45 -25.82 -15.03
C LYS A 35 -7.89 -26.08 -13.59
N PRO A 36 -8.43 -25.06 -12.88
CA PRO A 36 -9.06 -25.30 -11.59
C PRO A 36 -10.20 -26.33 -11.76
N PRO A 37 -10.45 -27.18 -10.77
CA PRO A 37 -11.47 -28.20 -10.86
C PRO A 37 -12.82 -27.55 -11.13
N ALA A 38 -13.55 -28.06 -12.12
CA ALA A 38 -14.89 -27.61 -12.45
C ALA A 38 -15.83 -27.74 -11.23
N PRO A 39 -16.80 -26.84 -11.03
CA PRO A 39 -17.66 -26.88 -9.88
C PRO A 39 -18.58 -28.12 -9.94
N GLY A 40 -18.15 -29.20 -9.28
CA GLY A 40 -18.98 -30.37 -9.00
C GLY A 40 -19.92 -30.10 -7.81
N ALA A 41 -21.17 -30.58 -7.92
CA ALA A 41 -22.09 -30.53 -6.81
C ALA A 41 -21.67 -31.54 -5.73
N GLY A 42 -21.13 -31.07 -4.59
CA GLY A 42 -20.82 -31.93 -3.46
C GLY A 42 -19.66 -31.42 -2.59
N GLU A 43 -19.84 -31.69 -1.33
CA GLU A 43 -19.07 -31.41 -0.15
C GLU A 43 -17.52 -31.47 -0.33
N ASN A 44 -16.86 -30.37 -0.16
CA ASN A 44 -15.41 -30.17 0.05
C ASN A 44 -14.67 -29.28 -0.97
N ARG A 45 -15.35 -28.35 -1.60
CA ARG A 45 -14.76 -27.36 -2.54
C ARG A 45 -13.60 -26.58 -1.92
N SER A 46 -13.65 -26.32 -0.62
CA SER A 46 -12.65 -25.58 0.13
C SER A 46 -11.30 -26.29 0.19
N ALA A 47 -11.32 -27.62 0.39
CA ALA A 47 -10.07 -28.39 0.52
C ALA A 47 -9.39 -28.61 -0.84
N ASP A 48 -10.18 -28.72 -1.91
CA ASP A 48 -9.64 -28.88 -3.26
C ASP A 48 -9.07 -27.57 -3.79
N TYR A 49 -9.72 -26.46 -3.50
CA TYR A 49 -9.20 -25.13 -3.83
C TYR A 49 -7.91 -24.82 -3.06
N LEU A 50 -7.86 -25.09 -1.75
CA LEU A 50 -6.66 -24.89 -0.95
C LEU A 50 -5.50 -25.78 -1.42
N ARG A 51 -5.77 -27.01 -1.80
CA ARG A 51 -4.77 -27.91 -2.40
C ARG A 51 -4.26 -27.39 -3.75
N TRP A 52 -5.16 -26.89 -4.60
CA TRP A 52 -4.79 -26.25 -5.86
C TRP A 52 -3.98 -24.97 -5.64
N ALA A 53 -4.42 -24.09 -4.75
CA ALA A 53 -3.73 -22.83 -4.42
C ALA A 53 -2.34 -23.05 -3.79
N GLN A 54 -2.15 -24.19 -3.09
CA GLN A 54 -0.88 -24.57 -2.48
C GLN A 54 -0.02 -25.48 -3.36
N SER A 55 -0.43 -25.71 -4.60
CA SER A 55 0.33 -26.57 -5.51
C SER A 55 1.62 -25.91 -6.00
N ASP A 56 2.62 -26.72 -6.33
CA ASP A 56 3.96 -26.29 -6.80
C ASP A 56 3.95 -25.39 -8.04
N GLN A 57 2.83 -25.31 -8.76
CA GLN A 57 2.69 -24.43 -9.93
C GLN A 57 2.77 -22.92 -9.59
N PHE A 58 2.55 -22.54 -8.31
CA PHE A 58 2.70 -21.18 -7.83
C PHE A 58 4.10 -20.88 -7.27
N LEU A 59 4.96 -21.87 -7.14
CA LEU A 59 6.32 -21.66 -6.68
C LEU A 59 7.17 -21.01 -7.78
N PRO A 60 7.98 -19.97 -7.48
CA PRO A 60 8.84 -19.35 -8.47
C PRO A 60 9.93 -20.31 -8.92
N LYS A 61 10.23 -20.29 -10.22
CA LYS A 61 11.46 -20.92 -10.69
C LYS A 61 12.66 -20.19 -10.05
N PRO A 62 13.64 -20.91 -9.52
CA PRO A 62 14.83 -20.29 -9.00
C PRO A 62 15.47 -19.38 -10.05
N PRO A 63 16.00 -18.20 -9.68
CA PRO A 63 16.66 -17.31 -10.63
C PRO A 63 17.83 -18.03 -11.31
N ALA A 64 18.05 -17.71 -12.59
CA ALA A 64 19.18 -18.24 -13.33
C ALA A 64 20.50 -17.89 -12.64
N PRO A 65 21.46 -18.79 -12.57
CA PRO A 65 22.71 -18.55 -11.87
C PRO A 65 23.46 -17.35 -12.47
N VAL A 66 23.86 -16.43 -11.61
CA VAL A 66 24.65 -15.25 -11.99
C VAL A 66 26.06 -15.71 -12.38
N ALA A 67 26.53 -15.32 -13.57
CA ALA A 67 27.75 -15.82 -14.18
C ALA A 67 29.08 -15.34 -13.53
N VAL A 68 29.01 -14.58 -12.42
CA VAL A 68 30.19 -14.11 -11.67
C VAL A 68 30.19 -14.75 -10.29
N SER A 69 31.31 -15.37 -9.91
CA SER A 69 31.44 -15.89 -8.54
C SER A 69 31.47 -14.71 -7.57
N MET A 70 30.41 -14.55 -6.79
CA MET A 70 30.31 -13.51 -5.77
C MET A 70 30.25 -14.15 -4.38
N ALA A 71 31.21 -13.80 -3.54
CA ALA A 71 31.21 -14.16 -2.13
C ALA A 71 30.67 -12.98 -1.31
N PRO A 72 29.62 -13.17 -0.50
CA PRO A 72 29.11 -12.12 0.35
C PRO A 72 30.07 -11.77 1.49
N MET A 73 29.95 -10.54 2.01
CA MET A 73 30.72 -10.12 3.19
C MET A 73 30.25 -10.91 4.42
N PRO A 74 31.15 -11.59 5.13
CA PRO A 74 30.83 -12.37 6.32
C PRO A 74 30.19 -11.52 7.42
N LEU A 75 29.27 -12.10 8.22
CA LEU A 75 28.59 -11.42 9.33
C LEU A 75 29.60 -10.80 10.33
N ALA A 76 30.65 -11.54 10.70
CA ALA A 76 31.67 -11.05 11.61
C ALA A 76 32.34 -9.76 11.09
N GLU A 77 32.54 -9.66 9.80
CA GLU A 77 33.14 -8.48 9.17
C GLU A 77 32.15 -7.31 9.11
N ARG A 78 30.91 -7.56 8.79
CA ARG A 78 29.84 -6.55 8.82
C ARG A 78 29.68 -5.92 10.22
N VAL A 79 29.69 -6.75 11.26
CA VAL A 79 29.61 -6.31 12.65
C VAL A 79 30.88 -5.57 13.09
N ARG A 80 32.06 -6.12 12.79
CA ARG A 80 33.36 -5.50 13.12
C ARG A 80 33.51 -4.12 12.51
N ARG A 81 33.12 -3.95 11.26
CA ARG A 81 33.20 -2.68 10.50
C ARG A 81 32.07 -1.72 10.82
N LYS A 82 31.04 -2.15 11.50
CA LYS A 82 29.81 -1.37 11.76
C LYS A 82 29.23 -0.75 10.48
N ILE A 83 29.25 -1.52 9.40
CA ILE A 83 28.96 -1.03 8.05
C ILE A 83 27.45 -1.02 7.74
N VAL A 84 26.67 -1.80 8.45
CA VAL A 84 25.22 -1.85 8.29
C VAL A 84 24.58 -0.66 9.01
N PRO A 85 23.72 0.13 8.35
CA PRO A 85 23.01 1.23 8.99
C PRO A 85 22.18 0.75 10.18
N LYS A 86 22.08 1.56 11.24
CA LYS A 86 21.25 1.21 12.40
C LYS A 86 19.76 1.22 12.05
N ARG A 87 19.36 2.16 11.22
CA ARG A 87 18.02 2.23 10.62
C ARG A 87 18.15 2.06 9.13
N GLY A 88 17.92 0.86 8.67
CA GLY A 88 18.14 0.41 7.32
C GLY A 88 18.38 -1.08 7.28
N PHE A 89 18.88 -1.59 6.17
CA PHE A 89 19.26 -2.99 6.08
C PHE A 89 20.44 -3.19 5.14
N CYS A 90 20.99 -4.38 5.16
CA CYS A 90 21.92 -4.86 4.15
C CYS A 90 21.36 -6.09 3.43
N SER A 91 21.85 -6.33 2.21
CA SER A 91 21.52 -7.49 1.39
C SER A 91 22.81 -8.03 0.75
N LEU A 92 22.86 -9.33 0.56
CA LEU A 92 24.05 -10.07 0.15
C LEU A 92 24.07 -10.47 -1.32
N THR A 93 22.94 -10.25 -2.02
CA THR A 93 22.74 -10.73 -3.38
C THR A 93 22.35 -9.57 -4.30
N PRO A 94 23.16 -9.26 -5.35
CA PRO A 94 22.74 -8.29 -6.34
C PRO A 94 21.51 -8.80 -7.12
N GLY A 95 20.64 -7.88 -7.53
CA GLY A 95 19.47 -8.23 -8.32
C GLY A 95 18.37 -9.01 -7.58
N SER A 96 18.50 -9.23 -6.26
CA SER A 96 17.43 -9.81 -5.44
C SER A 96 16.33 -8.81 -5.06
N GLY A 97 16.11 -7.80 -5.90
CA GLY A 97 15.25 -6.64 -5.72
C GLY A 97 16.09 -5.37 -5.62
N ALA A 98 15.67 -4.34 -6.32
CA ALA A 98 16.35 -3.06 -6.34
C ALA A 98 16.24 -2.35 -4.99
N LEU A 99 17.32 -1.72 -4.54
CA LEU A 99 17.30 -0.78 -3.42
C LEU A 99 16.82 0.59 -3.91
N LEU A 100 16.06 1.27 -3.07
CA LEU A 100 15.39 2.51 -3.42
C LEU A 100 16.07 3.71 -2.79
N SER A 101 16.14 4.81 -3.53
CA SER A 101 16.43 6.14 -3.02
C SER A 101 15.50 7.15 -3.70
N GLY A 102 14.93 8.10 -2.96
CA GLY A 102 13.93 9.01 -3.53
C GLY A 102 13.73 10.28 -2.73
N THR A 103 13.19 11.29 -3.41
CA THR A 103 12.86 12.60 -2.83
C THR A 103 11.35 12.82 -2.67
N GLY A 104 10.55 11.82 -3.02
CA GLY A 104 9.12 11.97 -3.29
C GLY A 104 8.84 12.27 -4.76
N ALA A 105 9.43 13.31 -5.30
CA ALA A 105 9.28 13.67 -6.71
C ALA A 105 10.17 12.84 -7.64
N VAL A 106 11.41 12.61 -7.25
CA VAL A 106 12.40 11.84 -8.02
C VAL A 106 12.70 10.55 -7.29
N ASN A 107 12.68 9.42 -8.01
CA ASN A 107 13.00 8.10 -7.49
C ASN A 107 13.98 7.39 -8.41
N ILE A 108 14.93 6.68 -7.80
CA ILE A 108 15.86 5.80 -8.48
C ILE A 108 15.83 4.41 -7.86
N GLU A 109 16.07 3.41 -8.69
CA GLU A 109 16.19 2.01 -8.32
C GLU A 109 17.60 1.52 -8.64
N LEU A 110 18.24 0.83 -7.70
CA LEU A 110 19.62 0.38 -7.78
C LEU A 110 19.68 -1.13 -7.61
N GLU A 111 20.02 -1.83 -8.68
CA GLU A 111 20.24 -3.30 -8.66
C GLU A 111 21.52 -3.65 -7.91
N CYS A 112 22.44 -2.69 -7.82
CA CYS A 112 23.71 -2.81 -7.12
C CYS A 112 24.70 -3.82 -7.74
N ASP A 113 24.66 -4.01 -9.06
CA ASP A 113 25.70 -4.80 -9.75
C ASP A 113 27.05 -4.07 -9.64
N PRO A 114 28.12 -4.74 -9.20
CA PRO A 114 29.45 -4.12 -9.04
C PRO A 114 30.00 -3.46 -10.31
N TYR A 115 29.76 -4.07 -11.47
CA TYR A 115 30.40 -3.69 -12.72
C TYR A 115 29.47 -3.11 -13.79
N ASN A 116 28.17 -3.26 -13.62
CA ASN A 116 27.21 -2.84 -14.64
C ASN A 116 25.90 -2.41 -13.98
N GLU A 117 25.89 -1.18 -13.48
CA GLU A 117 24.71 -0.61 -12.84
C GLU A 117 23.86 0.15 -13.85
N GLN A 118 22.58 -0.19 -13.93
CA GLN A 118 21.61 0.57 -14.70
C GLN A 118 20.64 1.27 -13.77
N ILE A 119 20.60 2.58 -13.80
CA ILE A 119 19.84 3.41 -12.89
C ILE A 119 18.74 4.12 -13.67
N PRO A 120 17.49 3.69 -13.56
CA PRO A 120 16.34 4.41 -14.09
C PRO A 120 16.07 5.65 -13.23
N PHE A 121 16.02 6.80 -13.84
CA PHE A 121 15.62 8.06 -13.21
C PHE A 121 14.13 8.29 -13.46
N ARG A 122 13.33 8.23 -12.41
CA ARG A 122 11.88 8.41 -12.45
C ARG A 122 11.52 9.74 -11.81
N HIS A 123 10.52 10.38 -12.37
CA HIS A 123 9.93 11.57 -11.76
C HIS A 123 8.42 11.36 -11.69
N GLU A 124 7.78 11.75 -10.59
CA GLU A 124 6.34 11.52 -10.37
C GLU A 124 5.43 12.08 -11.46
N MET A 125 5.87 13.15 -12.13
CA MET A 125 5.15 13.78 -13.25
C MET A 125 5.39 13.09 -14.61
N LEU A 126 6.34 12.16 -14.70
CA LEU A 126 6.66 11.41 -15.93
C LEU A 126 5.85 10.12 -16.03
N TYR A 127 4.56 10.18 -15.82
CA TYR A 127 3.67 9.09 -16.17
C TYR A 127 3.25 9.23 -17.64
N VAL A 128 2.97 8.11 -18.30
CA VAL A 128 2.55 8.12 -19.70
C VAL A 128 1.23 8.91 -19.79
N PRO A 129 1.25 10.11 -20.39
CA PRO A 129 0.03 10.88 -20.49
C PRO A 129 -0.93 10.13 -21.42
N ARG A 130 -2.14 9.95 -20.96
CA ARG A 130 -3.23 9.48 -21.79
C ARG A 130 -4.04 10.68 -22.25
N ARG A 131 -4.68 10.50 -23.38
CA ARG A 131 -5.65 11.49 -23.81
C ARG A 131 -6.77 11.52 -22.76
N ARG A 132 -7.03 12.71 -22.21
CA ARG A 132 -8.13 12.91 -21.28
C ARG A 132 -9.43 12.50 -21.96
N PRO A 133 -10.27 11.67 -21.31
CA PRO A 133 -11.63 11.42 -21.77
C PRO A 133 -12.39 12.75 -21.88
N ALA A 134 -13.21 12.91 -22.87
CA ALA A 134 -13.96 14.17 -23.05
C ALA A 134 -14.94 14.38 -21.87
N GLU A 135 -15.79 13.40 -21.65
CA GLU A 135 -16.79 13.35 -20.58
C GLU A 135 -17.08 11.89 -20.21
N PRO A 136 -17.65 11.63 -19.01
CA PRO A 136 -18.23 10.32 -18.73
C PRO A 136 -19.42 10.05 -19.64
N PRO A 137 -19.72 8.76 -19.92
CA PRO A 137 -20.88 8.39 -20.74
C PRO A 137 -22.18 8.95 -20.16
N LYS A 138 -23.03 9.51 -21.03
CA LYS A 138 -24.34 10.06 -20.66
C LYS A 138 -25.39 8.93 -20.71
N ILE A 139 -25.54 8.20 -19.65
CA ILE A 139 -26.41 7.02 -19.51
C ILE A 139 -27.43 7.13 -18.38
N ALA A 140 -27.59 8.31 -17.83
CA ALA A 140 -28.53 8.53 -16.71
C ALA A 140 -29.98 8.19 -17.05
N ASP A 141 -30.37 8.31 -18.31
CA ASP A 141 -31.73 8.03 -18.81
C ASP A 141 -32.13 6.56 -18.68
N ILE A 142 -31.18 5.63 -18.69
CA ILE A 142 -31.48 4.17 -18.51
C ILE A 142 -31.59 3.76 -17.06
N LEU A 143 -31.17 4.59 -16.09
CA LEU A 143 -31.11 4.21 -14.68
C LEU A 143 -32.46 3.72 -14.11
N PRO A 144 -33.63 4.35 -14.39
CA PRO A 144 -34.91 3.84 -13.93
C PRO A 144 -35.21 2.42 -14.46
N GLN A 145 -34.87 2.15 -15.72
CA GLN A 145 -35.06 0.83 -16.32
C GLN A 145 -34.14 -0.22 -15.67
N VAL A 146 -32.85 0.13 -15.48
CA VAL A 146 -31.88 -0.75 -14.80
C VAL A 146 -32.36 -1.08 -13.37
N ARG A 147 -32.87 -0.09 -12.63
CA ARG A 147 -33.44 -0.28 -11.28
C ARG A 147 -34.59 -1.26 -11.29
N GLN A 148 -35.56 -1.04 -12.18
CA GLN A 148 -36.76 -1.91 -12.26
C GLN A 148 -36.37 -3.34 -12.62
N MET A 149 -35.44 -3.53 -13.59
CA MET A 149 -34.94 -4.85 -13.97
C MET A 149 -34.28 -5.59 -12.78
N LEU A 150 -33.45 -4.90 -12.00
CA LEU A 150 -32.84 -5.50 -10.82
C LEU A 150 -33.85 -5.87 -9.75
N LEU A 151 -34.81 -5.00 -9.48
CA LEU A 151 -35.92 -5.27 -8.55
C LEU A 151 -36.83 -6.44 -9.00
N ASP A 152 -37.00 -6.63 -10.31
CA ASP A 152 -37.67 -7.78 -10.91
C ASP A 152 -36.82 -9.07 -10.91
N GLY A 153 -35.57 -9.03 -10.43
CA GLY A 153 -34.66 -10.17 -10.42
C GLY A 153 -33.95 -10.43 -11.77
N LYS A 154 -34.03 -9.50 -12.73
CA LYS A 154 -33.42 -9.58 -14.06
C LYS A 154 -32.01 -9.01 -14.05
N TYR A 155 -31.11 -9.60 -13.23
CA TYR A 155 -29.76 -9.06 -12.98
C TYR A 155 -28.90 -9.00 -14.24
N HIS A 156 -28.95 -10.06 -15.08
CA HIS A 156 -28.13 -10.14 -16.29
C HIS A 156 -28.57 -9.16 -17.36
N GLU A 157 -29.87 -9.01 -17.54
CA GLU A 157 -30.44 -8.08 -18.51
C GLU A 157 -30.14 -6.63 -18.11
N ALA A 158 -30.21 -6.33 -16.81
CA ALA A 158 -29.84 -5.02 -16.28
C ALA A 158 -28.37 -4.70 -16.53
N ALA A 159 -27.48 -5.64 -16.23
CA ALA A 159 -26.04 -5.50 -16.46
C ALA A 159 -25.72 -5.37 -17.96
N ALA A 160 -26.36 -6.17 -18.81
CA ALA A 160 -26.16 -6.12 -20.26
C ALA A 160 -26.62 -4.78 -20.86
N LEU A 161 -27.79 -4.27 -20.42
CA LEU A 161 -28.28 -2.95 -20.85
C LEU A 161 -27.30 -1.83 -20.48
N ALA A 162 -26.87 -1.82 -19.22
CA ALA A 162 -25.93 -0.80 -18.75
C ALA A 162 -24.59 -0.86 -19.48
N TYR A 163 -24.04 -2.06 -19.68
CA TYR A 163 -22.81 -2.29 -20.43
C TYR A 163 -22.93 -1.85 -21.88
N GLN A 164 -24.01 -2.23 -22.56
CA GLN A 164 -24.27 -1.85 -23.94
C GLN A 164 -24.31 -0.31 -24.07
N LYS A 165 -25.11 0.35 -23.25
CA LYS A 165 -25.26 1.81 -23.28
C LYS A 165 -23.97 2.55 -22.98
N TRP A 166 -23.16 2.02 -22.05
CA TRP A 166 -21.82 2.54 -21.78
C TRP A 166 -20.95 2.56 -23.04
N HIS A 167 -20.93 1.46 -23.78
CA HIS A 167 -20.09 1.30 -24.97
C HIS A 167 -20.65 1.89 -26.26
N GLU A 168 -21.93 2.31 -26.30
CA GLU A 168 -22.48 3.13 -27.38
C GLU A 168 -21.88 4.55 -27.39
N THR A 169 -21.40 5.03 -26.26
CA THR A 169 -20.71 6.30 -26.16
C THR A 169 -19.22 6.09 -26.50
N PRO A 170 -18.67 6.81 -27.50
CA PRO A 170 -17.24 6.69 -27.80
C PRO A 170 -16.39 7.15 -26.62
N SER A 171 -16.06 6.22 -25.76
CA SER A 171 -15.07 6.44 -24.71
C SER A 171 -13.69 6.27 -25.35
N GLN A 172 -12.91 7.35 -25.41
CA GLN A 172 -11.52 7.28 -25.85
C GLN A 172 -10.57 6.85 -24.72
N ALA A 173 -11.10 6.32 -23.66
CA ALA A 173 -10.33 5.83 -22.53
C ALA A 173 -9.67 4.52 -22.91
N GLY A 174 -8.43 4.56 -23.27
CA GLY A 174 -7.59 3.35 -23.23
C GLY A 174 -7.55 2.84 -21.81
N GLY A 175 -7.69 1.52 -21.64
CA GLY A 175 -7.72 0.81 -20.37
C GLY A 175 -6.65 1.22 -19.33
N MET A 176 -6.75 0.71 -18.13
CA MET A 176 -5.88 1.01 -16.98
C MET A 176 -4.39 1.08 -17.36
N GLY A 177 -3.77 2.21 -17.18
CA GLY A 177 -2.37 2.46 -17.47
C GLY A 177 -1.60 2.75 -16.19
N PHE A 178 -1.17 1.71 -15.57
CA PHE A 178 -0.18 1.77 -14.52
C PHE A 178 1.20 1.96 -15.13
N GLY A 179 1.84 3.08 -14.97
CA GLY A 179 3.23 3.19 -15.35
C GLY A 179 3.76 4.61 -15.35
N GLY A 180 4.43 5.03 -14.30
CA GLY A 180 5.46 6.03 -14.39
C GLY A 180 6.62 5.48 -15.22
N GLY A 181 6.87 6.00 -16.40
CA GLY A 181 8.06 5.68 -17.18
C GLY A 181 9.31 6.26 -16.53
N ALA A 182 10.46 5.62 -16.72
CA ALA A 182 11.73 6.30 -16.47
C ALA A 182 11.89 7.41 -17.51
N GLY A 183 12.26 8.61 -17.06
CA GLY A 183 12.56 9.71 -17.98
C GLY A 183 13.77 9.37 -18.85
N PHE A 184 14.83 8.91 -18.20
CA PHE A 184 16.03 8.38 -18.82
C PHE A 184 16.68 7.36 -17.89
N SER A 185 17.62 6.59 -18.43
CA SER A 185 18.45 5.67 -17.65
C SER A 185 19.92 6.03 -17.79
N MET A 186 20.65 5.98 -16.71
CA MET A 186 22.09 6.07 -16.67
C MET A 186 22.68 4.69 -16.45
N ARG A 187 23.65 4.31 -17.26
CA ARG A 187 24.39 3.08 -17.13
C ARG A 187 25.85 3.37 -16.76
N LEU A 188 26.31 2.71 -15.70
CA LEU A 188 27.69 2.78 -15.24
C LEU A 188 28.37 1.43 -15.52
N GLU A 189 29.39 1.41 -16.35
CA GLU A 189 30.13 0.20 -16.68
C GLU A 189 31.57 0.32 -16.23
N PHE A 190 32.01 -0.63 -15.39
CA PHE A 190 33.39 -0.71 -14.87
C PHE A 190 34.11 -1.88 -15.49
N PRO A 191 35.45 -1.84 -15.58
CA PRO A 191 36.28 -2.99 -15.96
C PRO A 191 35.98 -4.17 -15.03
N ARG A 192 35.60 -5.30 -15.61
CA ARG A 192 35.21 -6.50 -14.84
C ARG A 192 36.42 -7.23 -14.28
N SER A 193 36.24 -7.79 -13.08
CA SER A 193 37.11 -8.84 -12.54
C SER A 193 36.40 -10.18 -12.62
N THR A 194 37.14 -11.27 -12.53
CA THR A 194 36.62 -12.63 -12.60
C THR A 194 35.99 -13.11 -11.31
N ALA A 195 36.31 -12.49 -10.18
CA ALA A 195 35.76 -12.82 -8.86
C ALA A 195 35.52 -11.56 -8.03
N VAL A 196 34.44 -11.57 -7.27
CA VAL A 196 34.07 -10.56 -6.29
C VAL A 196 34.02 -11.23 -4.92
N LYS A 197 34.64 -10.60 -3.92
CA LYS A 197 34.56 -10.98 -2.50
C LYS A 197 33.93 -9.83 -1.72
N ASP A 198 33.51 -10.12 -0.50
CA ASP A 198 32.98 -9.16 0.46
C ASP A 198 31.88 -8.28 -0.12
N TYR A 199 31.05 -8.89 -1.00
CA TYR A 199 29.92 -8.17 -1.57
C TYR A 199 28.90 -7.84 -0.50
N LEU A 200 28.49 -6.57 -0.46
CA LEU A 200 27.44 -6.06 0.42
C LEU A 200 26.79 -4.85 -0.22
N ARG A 201 25.48 -4.81 -0.20
CA ARG A 201 24.73 -3.59 -0.48
C ARG A 201 23.91 -3.19 0.75
N THR A 202 23.85 -1.89 1.01
CA THR A 202 23.13 -1.33 2.17
C THR A 202 22.25 -0.18 1.73
N VAL A 203 21.17 0.04 2.46
CA VAL A 203 20.37 1.26 2.37
C VAL A 203 20.17 1.83 3.77
N ASP A 204 20.45 3.12 3.92
CA ASP A 204 20.23 3.90 5.13
C ASP A 204 18.92 4.69 4.97
N PHE A 205 17.93 4.38 5.78
CA PHE A 205 16.61 5.01 5.73
C PHE A 205 16.60 6.45 6.21
N GLU A 206 17.60 6.84 7.03
CA GLU A 206 17.72 8.20 7.55
C GLU A 206 18.34 9.18 6.55
N SER A 207 19.10 8.68 5.59
CA SER A 207 19.81 9.52 4.60
C SER A 207 19.44 9.22 3.15
N THR A 208 18.65 8.17 2.91
CA THR A 208 18.39 7.60 1.58
C THR A 208 19.64 7.05 0.87
N GLU A 209 20.77 6.95 1.58
CA GLU A 209 22.03 6.52 0.99
C GLU A 209 22.05 5.01 0.74
N VAL A 210 22.35 4.64 -0.49
CA VAL A 210 22.62 3.27 -0.91
C VAL A 210 24.11 3.12 -1.16
N LYS A 211 24.74 2.13 -0.50
CA LYS A 211 26.14 1.77 -0.70
C LYS A 211 26.26 0.38 -1.28
N VAL A 212 27.19 0.23 -2.20
CA VAL A 212 27.61 -1.07 -2.74
C VAL A 212 29.09 -1.25 -2.43
N HIS A 213 29.40 -2.29 -1.65
CA HIS A 213 30.76 -2.67 -1.31
C HIS A 213 31.12 -3.97 -2.02
N TRP A 214 32.32 -4.03 -2.55
CA TRP A 214 32.90 -5.27 -3.06
C TRP A 214 34.40 -5.19 -3.06
N THR A 215 35.03 -6.35 -3.03
CA THR A 215 36.50 -6.50 -3.17
C THR A 215 36.80 -7.33 -4.40
N ASP A 216 37.69 -6.86 -5.24
CA ASP A 216 38.23 -7.62 -6.38
C ASP A 216 39.78 -7.62 -6.37
N ALA A 217 40.40 -8.04 -7.47
CA ALA A 217 41.85 -8.12 -7.56
C ALA A 217 42.58 -6.78 -7.37
N ARG A 218 41.88 -5.65 -7.56
CA ARG A 218 42.42 -4.27 -7.43
C ARG A 218 42.25 -3.72 -6.01
N GLY A 219 41.38 -4.32 -5.19
CA GLY A 219 41.14 -3.87 -3.83
C GLY A 219 39.65 -3.72 -3.49
N GLU A 220 39.38 -2.96 -2.43
CA GLU A 220 38.04 -2.70 -1.91
C GLU A 220 37.43 -1.48 -2.60
N TRP A 221 36.26 -1.68 -3.21
CA TRP A 221 35.46 -0.67 -3.88
C TRP A 221 34.26 -0.26 -3.07
N VAL A 222 33.90 1.01 -3.15
CA VAL A 222 32.63 1.53 -2.60
C VAL A 222 31.98 2.46 -3.62
N ARG A 223 30.77 2.15 -4.03
CA ARG A 223 29.90 3.05 -4.79
C ARG A 223 28.78 3.53 -3.88
N GLN A 224 28.55 4.84 -3.88
CA GLN A 224 27.60 5.50 -2.99
C GLN A 224 26.62 6.33 -3.82
N THR A 225 25.33 6.25 -3.47
CA THR A 225 24.29 7.00 -4.17
C THR A 225 23.23 7.40 -3.15
N PHE A 226 22.78 8.66 -3.18
CA PHE A 226 21.63 9.11 -2.42
C PHE A 226 20.81 10.14 -3.19
N THR A 227 19.60 10.39 -2.74
CA THR A 227 18.75 11.48 -3.22
C THR A 227 18.60 12.55 -2.15
N SER A 228 18.70 13.80 -2.52
CA SER A 228 18.52 14.95 -1.63
C SER A 228 17.16 15.59 -1.91
N ARG A 229 16.19 15.44 -0.97
CA ARG A 229 14.90 16.13 -1.06
C ARG A 229 15.05 17.65 -1.03
N PRO A 230 15.84 18.26 -0.11
CA PRO A 230 15.99 19.71 -0.07
C PRO A 230 16.66 20.32 -1.30
N ASP A 231 17.45 19.55 -2.05
CA ASP A 231 18.16 20.03 -3.24
C ASP A 231 17.52 19.56 -4.55
N ASN A 232 16.53 18.66 -4.49
CA ASN A 232 15.96 17.94 -5.62
C ASN A 232 17.05 17.34 -6.50
N LEU A 233 17.92 16.51 -5.92
CA LEU A 233 19.18 16.07 -6.50
C LEU A 233 19.42 14.58 -6.28
N VAL A 234 19.96 13.91 -7.27
CA VAL A 234 20.59 12.58 -7.14
C VAL A 234 22.11 12.75 -7.13
N VAL A 235 22.74 12.26 -6.10
CA VAL A 235 24.20 12.36 -5.90
C VAL A 235 24.80 10.96 -5.93
N GLN A 236 25.81 10.77 -6.77
CA GLN A 236 26.56 9.52 -6.88
C GLN A 236 28.04 9.78 -6.68
N ARG A 237 28.70 8.93 -5.89
CA ARG A 237 30.16 8.98 -5.69
C ARG A 237 30.77 7.63 -6.02
N LEU A 238 31.77 7.66 -6.88
CA LEU A 238 32.61 6.54 -7.28
C LEU A 238 34.01 6.76 -6.75
N THR A 239 34.51 5.83 -5.93
CA THR A 239 35.84 5.93 -5.31
C THR A 239 36.62 4.64 -5.55
N ALA A 240 37.84 4.78 -6.05
CA ALA A 240 38.75 3.64 -6.26
C ALA A 240 39.41 3.20 -4.96
N PRO A 241 39.86 1.94 -4.87
CA PRO A 241 40.77 1.48 -3.82
C PRO A 241 42.08 2.30 -3.80
N LYS A 242 42.74 2.33 -2.64
CA LYS A 242 44.02 3.04 -2.49
C LYS A 242 45.08 2.52 -3.47
N GLY A 243 45.62 3.41 -4.29
CA GLY A 243 46.60 3.08 -5.32
C GLY A 243 46.02 2.68 -6.67
N GLU A 244 44.71 2.60 -6.75
CA GLU A 244 43.95 2.33 -7.98
C GLU A 244 43.24 3.59 -8.49
N SER A 245 42.61 3.46 -9.66
CA SER A 245 41.89 4.56 -10.29
C SER A 245 40.47 4.15 -10.71
N VAL A 246 39.56 5.11 -10.70
CA VAL A 246 38.23 4.95 -11.28
C VAL A 246 38.34 4.99 -12.80
N ASN A 247 37.95 3.87 -13.42
CA ASN A 247 37.75 3.77 -14.85
C ASN A 247 36.27 3.40 -15.08
N VAL A 248 35.51 4.27 -15.71
CA VAL A 248 34.08 4.07 -15.87
C VAL A 248 33.59 4.60 -17.22
N ARG A 249 32.66 3.86 -17.80
CA ARG A 249 31.89 4.28 -18.98
C ARG A 249 30.49 4.65 -18.52
N ILE A 250 30.06 5.88 -18.82
CA ILE A 250 28.77 6.42 -18.42
C ILE A 250 27.95 6.66 -19.68
N THR A 251 26.86 5.91 -19.83
CA THR A 251 25.93 6.06 -20.96
C THR A 251 24.58 6.51 -20.44
N VAL A 252 24.01 7.55 -21.04
CA VAL A 252 22.66 7.98 -20.78
C VAL A 252 21.80 7.67 -22.02
N ALA A 253 20.66 7.06 -21.81
CA ALA A 253 19.73 6.68 -22.85
C ALA A 253 18.30 6.99 -22.45
N ALA A 254 17.39 6.99 -23.43
CA ALA A 254 15.96 7.07 -23.18
C ALA A 254 15.57 6.03 -22.13
N GLY A 255 14.72 6.42 -21.19
CA GLY A 255 14.16 5.51 -20.23
C GLY A 255 13.39 4.43 -20.98
N GLY A 256 13.91 3.23 -21.03
CA GLY A 256 13.17 2.08 -21.54
C GLY A 256 11.92 1.89 -20.69
N GLY A 257 10.75 1.83 -21.29
CA GLY A 257 9.53 1.33 -20.67
C GLY A 257 9.62 -0.17 -20.40
N GLY A 258 10.68 -0.60 -19.77
CA GLY A 258 11.03 -1.94 -19.41
C GLY A 258 11.14 -2.03 -17.90
N GLY A 259 10.00 -2.07 -17.22
CA GLY A 259 9.96 -2.86 -16.01
C GLY A 259 10.36 -4.30 -16.37
N ARG A 260 11.66 -4.61 -16.32
CA ARG A 260 12.13 -5.93 -15.90
C ARG A 260 12.00 -6.08 -14.39
N GLY A 261 11.06 -5.37 -13.79
CA GLY A 261 10.58 -5.57 -12.44
C GLY A 261 9.23 -6.23 -12.46
N GLY A 262 9.06 -7.20 -13.18
CA GLY A 262 8.10 -8.22 -13.36
C GLY A 262 8.76 -9.14 -14.33
N ALA A 263 9.67 -9.98 -13.83
CA ALA A 263 9.82 -11.25 -14.46
C ALA A 263 8.40 -11.77 -14.57
N ARG A 264 7.86 -11.81 -15.80
CA ARG A 264 6.78 -12.69 -16.17
C ARG A 264 7.22 -14.12 -15.90
N GLY A 265 7.39 -14.45 -14.64
CA GLY A 265 7.33 -15.78 -14.08
C GLY A 265 5.89 -16.07 -13.73
N GLY A 266 4.99 -15.59 -14.50
CA GLY A 266 3.61 -15.94 -14.53
C GLY A 266 3.31 -16.71 -15.80
N ALA A 267 3.95 -17.85 -15.97
CA ALA A 267 3.33 -18.98 -16.62
C ALA A 267 2.33 -19.56 -15.62
N GLY A 268 1.17 -18.99 -15.56
CA GLY A 268 0.12 -19.42 -14.65
C GLY A 268 -0.98 -18.39 -14.69
N GLY A 269 -1.86 -18.50 -15.67
CA GLY A 269 -3.01 -17.64 -15.76
C GLY A 269 -3.19 -16.98 -17.13
N ARG A 270 -2.79 -17.65 -18.19
CA ARG A 270 -3.60 -17.58 -19.40
C ARG A 270 -4.81 -18.48 -19.18
N GLY A 271 -5.73 -18.06 -18.37
CA GLY A 271 -7.11 -18.36 -18.64
C GLY A 271 -7.34 -17.82 -20.05
N ALA A 272 -7.57 -18.71 -20.99
CA ALA A 272 -8.00 -18.38 -22.33
C ALA A 272 -9.38 -17.72 -22.26
N GLY A 273 -9.44 -16.43 -22.00
CA GLY A 273 -10.53 -15.55 -22.31
C GLY A 273 -10.05 -14.74 -23.50
N ALA A 274 -10.25 -15.26 -24.71
CA ALA A 274 -10.10 -14.50 -25.93
C ALA A 274 -11.20 -13.44 -26.01
N GLY A 275 -11.08 -12.40 -25.19
CA GLY A 275 -11.71 -11.13 -25.38
C GLY A 275 -10.78 -10.31 -26.28
N ARG A 276 -10.97 -10.44 -27.60
CA ARG A 276 -10.52 -9.44 -28.56
C ARG A 276 -11.29 -8.14 -28.33
N GLY A 277 -10.95 -7.41 -27.27
CA GLY A 277 -11.10 -5.98 -27.20
C GLY A 277 -9.81 -5.39 -27.76
N GLY A 278 -9.89 -4.74 -28.93
CA GLY A 278 -8.76 -4.19 -29.63
C GLY A 278 -7.98 -3.22 -28.78
N GLY A 279 -6.81 -3.59 -28.36
CA GLY A 279 -5.83 -2.75 -27.72
C GLY A 279 -4.52 -3.46 -27.91
N GLY A 280 -3.80 -3.05 -28.98
CA GLY A 280 -2.57 -3.64 -29.40
C GLY A 280 -1.67 -4.03 -28.23
N GLY A 281 -1.46 -5.33 -28.09
CA GLY A 281 -0.28 -5.87 -27.48
C GLY A 281 0.93 -5.44 -28.29
N GLY A 282 1.25 -4.15 -28.24
CA GLY A 282 2.51 -3.64 -28.66
C GLY A 282 3.53 -4.25 -27.72
N GLY A 283 4.43 -5.05 -28.26
CA GLY A 283 5.69 -5.35 -27.61
C GLY A 283 6.23 -4.04 -27.04
N GLY A 284 6.90 -4.08 -25.89
CA GLY A 284 7.38 -2.94 -25.15
C GLY A 284 8.35 -2.03 -25.91
N GLY A 285 7.87 -1.42 -26.91
CA GLY A 285 8.38 -0.18 -27.49
C GLY A 285 7.66 0.93 -26.75
N GLY A 286 8.39 1.89 -26.23
CA GLY A 286 7.90 2.99 -25.43
C GLY A 286 6.84 3.81 -26.17
N ALA A 287 5.59 3.36 -26.10
CA ALA A 287 4.46 4.14 -26.51
C ALA A 287 4.37 5.32 -25.53
N GLY A 288 4.66 6.51 -26.03
CA GLY A 288 4.68 7.76 -25.28
C GLY A 288 6.06 8.42 -25.17
N GLN A 289 7.12 7.82 -25.68
CA GLN A 289 8.39 8.50 -25.85
C GLN A 289 8.34 9.36 -27.13
N GLY A 290 8.16 10.66 -26.94
CA GLY A 290 8.42 11.63 -27.97
C GLY A 290 9.89 11.72 -28.35
N THR A 291 10.30 12.80 -28.94
CA THR A 291 11.70 13.02 -29.35
C THR A 291 12.58 13.34 -28.14
N ALA A 292 13.80 12.80 -28.14
CA ALA A 292 14.82 13.13 -27.17
C ALA A 292 15.98 13.90 -27.84
N GLN A 293 16.48 14.90 -27.13
CA GLN A 293 17.71 15.61 -27.46
C GLN A 293 18.77 15.32 -26.42
N MET A 294 19.98 15.12 -26.86
CA MET A 294 21.16 14.84 -26.00
C MET A 294 22.26 15.85 -26.33
N ASP A 295 22.78 16.49 -25.29
CA ASP A 295 23.97 17.33 -25.37
C ASP A 295 24.95 16.86 -24.29
N PHE A 296 25.96 16.09 -24.71
CA PHE A 296 26.92 15.44 -23.82
C PHE A 296 28.33 15.96 -24.10
N ASN A 297 29.03 16.29 -23.02
CA ASN A 297 30.45 16.58 -23.06
C ASN A 297 31.14 16.02 -21.81
N GLU A 298 32.43 16.24 -21.65
CA GLU A 298 33.28 15.67 -20.61
C GLU A 298 32.89 16.12 -19.17
N GLN A 299 32.12 17.19 -19.05
CA GLN A 299 31.75 17.81 -17.76
C GLN A 299 30.25 17.72 -17.48
N ARG A 300 29.42 17.39 -18.47
CA ARG A 300 27.96 17.35 -18.32
C ARG A 300 27.28 16.43 -19.32
N LEU A 301 26.18 15.86 -18.88
CA LEU A 301 25.29 15.06 -19.69
C LEU A 301 23.89 15.64 -19.58
N ILE A 302 23.35 16.16 -20.70
CA ILE A 302 22.02 16.75 -20.75
C ILE A 302 21.13 15.87 -21.61
N TYR A 303 20.08 15.36 -21.04
CA TYR A 303 19.03 14.61 -21.72
C TYR A 303 17.73 15.40 -21.65
N LYS A 304 17.18 15.84 -22.76
CA LYS A 304 15.89 16.55 -22.85
C LYS A 304 14.90 15.71 -23.62
N GLY A 305 13.84 15.28 -22.94
CA GLY A 305 12.76 14.49 -23.52
C GLY A 305 11.49 15.30 -23.70
N ARG A 306 10.81 15.09 -24.82
CA ARG A 306 9.45 15.57 -25.04
C ARG A 306 8.51 14.39 -25.02
N LEU A 307 7.45 14.46 -24.23
CA LEU A 307 6.40 13.45 -24.22
C LEU A 307 5.60 13.50 -25.53
N ASP A 308 4.74 12.53 -25.79
CA ASP A 308 3.98 12.44 -27.03
C ASP A 308 3.17 13.73 -27.28
N PRO A 309 3.54 14.55 -28.31
CA PRO A 309 2.87 15.81 -28.56
C PRO A 309 1.44 15.65 -29.08
N SER A 310 1.03 14.47 -29.51
CA SER A 310 -0.37 14.19 -29.88
C SER A 310 -1.30 14.13 -28.68
N VAL A 311 -0.73 13.94 -27.48
CA VAL A 311 -1.46 13.89 -26.21
C VAL A 311 -1.35 15.23 -25.47
N ASN A 312 -0.14 15.74 -25.32
CA ASN A 312 0.14 17.02 -24.66
C ASN A 312 1.55 17.53 -25.04
N ASN A 313 1.83 18.82 -24.76
CA ASN A 313 3.13 19.42 -25.07
C ASN A 313 4.08 19.39 -23.88
N ARG A 314 4.12 18.30 -23.13
CA ARG A 314 4.97 18.19 -21.93
C ARG A 314 6.36 17.69 -22.26
N GLY A 315 7.28 18.05 -21.37
CA GLY A 315 8.64 17.59 -21.47
C GLY A 315 9.36 17.54 -20.13
N TYR A 316 10.62 17.14 -20.19
CA TYR A 316 11.50 17.07 -19.02
C TYR A 316 12.95 17.18 -19.47
N ALA A 317 13.83 17.51 -18.53
CA ALA A 317 15.26 17.37 -18.74
C ALA A 317 15.94 16.73 -17.53
N GLY A 318 16.87 15.85 -17.81
CA GLY A 318 17.88 15.38 -16.86
C GLY A 318 19.20 16.08 -17.16
N VAL A 319 19.74 16.77 -16.17
CA VAL A 319 21.04 17.43 -16.27
C VAL A 319 21.98 16.81 -15.25
N THR A 320 23.07 16.23 -15.72
CA THR A 320 24.11 15.64 -14.86
C THR A 320 25.39 16.47 -14.99
N ARG A 321 25.85 17.05 -13.89
CA ARG A 321 27.21 17.62 -13.77
C ARG A 321 28.16 16.50 -13.36
N VAL A 322 29.27 16.38 -14.09
CA VAL A 322 30.35 15.41 -13.81
C VAL A 322 31.51 16.15 -13.18
N VAL A 323 31.86 15.78 -11.96
CA VAL A 323 33.02 16.30 -11.22
C VAL A 323 33.99 15.15 -11.01
N ARG A 324 35.21 15.30 -11.47
CA ARG A 324 36.27 14.30 -11.32
C ARG A 324 37.51 14.90 -10.66
N ASP A 325 38.15 14.07 -9.90
CA ASP A 325 39.47 14.38 -9.34
C ASP A 325 40.53 13.59 -10.12
N GLY A 326 41.38 14.32 -10.87
CA GLY A 326 42.39 13.75 -11.76
C GLY A 326 41.83 13.00 -12.97
N GLY A 327 42.73 12.25 -13.61
CA GLY A 327 42.41 11.42 -14.78
C GLY A 327 42.06 12.21 -16.04
N ALA A 328 41.60 11.48 -17.05
CA ALA A 328 41.13 12.01 -18.33
C ALA A 328 39.64 11.66 -18.56
N ALA A 329 38.99 12.50 -19.34
CA ALA A 329 37.62 12.20 -19.83
C ALA A 329 37.57 12.42 -21.34
N ARG A 330 36.78 11.64 -22.04
CA ARG A 330 36.51 11.80 -23.47
C ARG A 330 35.10 11.27 -23.81
N MET A 331 34.55 11.79 -24.88
CA MET A 331 33.30 11.27 -25.41
C MET A 331 33.59 10.21 -26.49
N GLU A 332 32.90 9.09 -26.40
CA GLU A 332 32.79 8.07 -27.46
C GLU A 332 31.34 7.95 -27.88
N GLY A 333 30.93 8.70 -28.90
CA GLY A 333 29.52 8.85 -29.25
C GLY A 333 28.72 9.42 -28.06
N ASN A 334 27.71 8.72 -27.61
CA ASN A 334 26.85 9.08 -26.45
C ASN A 334 27.36 8.52 -25.11
N THR A 335 28.60 8.02 -25.07
CA THR A 335 29.21 7.46 -23.85
C THR A 335 30.34 8.34 -23.38
N LEU A 336 30.27 8.81 -22.14
CA LEU A 336 31.40 9.47 -21.48
C LEU A 336 32.31 8.39 -20.90
N VAL A 337 33.58 8.42 -21.29
CA VAL A 337 34.63 7.54 -20.80
C VAL A 337 35.55 8.33 -19.87
N ILE A 338 35.66 7.90 -18.64
CA ILE A 338 36.57 8.47 -17.63
C ILE A 338 37.63 7.42 -17.32
N GLU A 339 38.91 7.84 -17.37
CA GLU A 339 40.04 6.99 -17.12
C GLU A 339 40.98 7.64 -16.09
N ASN A 340 41.50 6.78 -15.19
CA ASN A 340 42.50 7.14 -14.19
C ASN A 340 42.12 8.29 -13.25
N ALA A 341 40.80 8.46 -12.94
CA ALA A 341 40.37 9.42 -11.95
C ALA A 341 40.54 8.85 -10.52
N THR A 342 40.84 9.70 -9.55
CA THR A 342 40.88 9.33 -8.13
C THR A 342 39.45 9.13 -7.61
N SER A 343 38.58 10.03 -7.99
CA SER A 343 37.15 9.93 -7.67
C SER A 343 36.26 10.60 -8.75
N VAL A 344 35.02 10.22 -8.80
CA VAL A 344 33.99 10.83 -9.66
C VAL A 344 32.76 11.09 -8.85
N ILE A 345 32.21 12.32 -8.92
CA ILE A 345 30.91 12.69 -8.37
C ILE A 345 29.99 13.08 -9.52
N LEU A 346 28.81 12.47 -9.56
CA LEU A 346 27.74 12.80 -10.49
C LEU A 346 26.61 13.48 -9.72
N LEU A 347 26.26 14.69 -10.16
CA LEU A 347 25.18 15.50 -9.59
C LEU A 347 24.07 15.59 -10.64
N THR A 348 22.98 14.86 -10.44
CA THR A 348 21.91 14.77 -11.43
C THR A 348 20.61 15.39 -10.90
N ARG A 349 20.03 16.29 -11.68
CA ARG A 349 18.72 16.87 -11.42
C ARG A 349 17.78 16.56 -12.57
N ILE A 350 16.52 16.30 -12.25
CA ILE A 350 15.43 16.12 -13.21
C ILE A 350 14.43 17.24 -12.99
N ASP A 351 14.15 18.00 -14.04
CA ASP A 351 13.10 19.00 -14.06
C ASP A 351 11.99 18.60 -15.06
N TYR A 352 10.76 18.74 -14.63
CA TYR A 352 9.58 18.53 -15.43
C TYR A 352 9.10 19.86 -16.02
N TYR A 353 8.61 19.82 -17.24
CA TYR A 353 8.05 20.97 -17.95
C TYR A 353 6.58 20.72 -18.25
N PRO A 354 5.64 21.50 -17.69
CA PRO A 354 4.23 21.48 -18.08
C PRO A 354 4.03 21.77 -19.56
N ASP A 355 4.86 22.66 -20.11
CA ASP A 355 4.98 22.94 -21.55
C ASP A 355 6.45 22.78 -21.99
N TYR A 356 6.69 22.03 -23.05
CA TYR A 356 8.04 21.74 -23.56
C TYR A 356 8.79 23.00 -24.00
N SER A 357 8.09 24.09 -24.32
CA SER A 357 8.70 25.38 -24.63
C SER A 357 9.32 26.07 -23.39
N GLU A 358 8.92 25.67 -22.18
CA GLU A 358 9.50 26.16 -20.94
C GLU A 358 10.87 25.51 -20.68
N ASP A 359 11.88 25.90 -21.43
CA ASP A 359 13.22 25.33 -21.28
C ASP A 359 13.93 25.83 -20.02
N LYS A 360 14.13 24.95 -19.05
CA LYS A 360 14.84 25.23 -17.78
C LYS A 360 16.24 24.63 -17.74
N VAL A 361 16.72 24.02 -18.84
CA VAL A 361 18.02 23.32 -18.88
C VAL A 361 19.16 24.26 -18.45
N GLU A 362 19.19 25.48 -18.99
CA GLU A 362 20.24 26.43 -18.64
C GLU A 362 20.21 26.87 -17.18
N ALA A 363 19.02 27.13 -16.63
CA ALA A 363 18.86 27.46 -15.21
C ALA A 363 19.30 26.29 -14.31
N THR A 364 18.94 25.06 -14.68
CA THR A 364 19.33 23.84 -13.95
C THR A 364 20.84 23.62 -14.04
N ARG A 365 21.43 23.83 -15.20
CA ARG A 365 22.87 23.76 -15.42
C ARG A 365 23.62 24.75 -14.51
N GLN A 366 23.20 26.00 -14.50
CA GLN A 366 23.79 27.03 -13.64
C GLN A 366 23.63 26.68 -12.15
N ALA A 367 22.47 26.22 -11.73
CA ALA A 367 22.24 25.81 -10.34
C ALA A 367 23.20 24.67 -9.94
N LEU A 368 23.43 23.70 -10.82
CA LEU A 368 24.37 22.62 -10.56
C LEU A 368 25.83 23.08 -10.54
N GLU A 369 26.19 24.06 -11.38
CA GLU A 369 27.55 24.63 -11.40
C GLU A 369 27.88 25.41 -10.14
N HIS A 370 26.93 26.13 -9.57
CA HIS A 370 27.11 26.86 -8.32
C HIS A 370 27.10 25.96 -7.08
N LEU A 371 26.64 24.72 -7.21
CA LEU A 371 26.59 23.77 -6.10
C LEU A 371 28.00 23.27 -5.77
N THR A 372 28.42 23.40 -4.50
CA THR A 372 29.66 22.80 -4.04
C THR A 372 29.53 21.27 -4.07
N PRO A 373 30.42 20.55 -4.78
CA PRO A 373 30.33 19.12 -4.94
C PRO A 373 30.91 18.36 -3.72
N ASP A 374 30.51 18.78 -2.52
CA ASP A 374 30.86 18.14 -1.27
C ASP A 374 29.84 17.07 -0.93
N TYR A 375 30.21 15.81 -1.13
CA TYR A 375 29.34 14.66 -0.92
C TYR A 375 28.78 14.59 0.50
N GLU A 376 29.64 14.77 1.51
CA GLU A 376 29.25 14.63 2.91
C GLU A 376 28.34 15.76 3.37
N ALA A 377 28.60 16.99 2.94
CA ALA A 377 27.75 18.14 3.24
C ALA A 377 26.36 18.00 2.60
N LEU A 378 26.26 17.50 1.36
CA LEU A 378 25.00 17.22 0.68
C LEU A 378 24.26 16.08 1.34
N LEU A 379 24.95 15.02 1.74
CA LEU A 379 24.37 13.87 2.44
C LEU A 379 23.80 14.28 3.80
N GLU A 380 24.52 15.08 4.59
CA GLU A 380 24.05 15.53 5.90
C GLU A 380 22.82 16.43 5.78
N LYS A 381 22.76 17.28 4.77
CA LYS A 381 21.59 18.09 4.48
C LYS A 381 20.37 17.24 4.11
N ALA A 382 20.55 16.20 3.29
CA ALA A 382 19.51 15.24 2.94
C ALA A 382 19.06 14.44 4.18
N ARG A 383 20.00 13.96 4.98
CA ARG A 383 19.78 13.21 6.23
C ARG A 383 18.91 14.00 7.19
N LYS A 384 19.17 15.28 7.40
CA LYS A 384 18.42 16.12 8.34
C LYS A 384 16.92 16.14 8.03
N VAL A 385 16.54 16.22 6.76
CA VAL A 385 15.12 16.22 6.34
C VAL A 385 14.53 14.82 6.42
N GLN A 386 15.23 13.84 5.88
CA GLN A 386 14.74 12.46 5.80
C GLN A 386 14.59 11.82 7.18
N SER A 387 15.58 12.01 8.07
CA SER A 387 15.54 11.46 9.42
C SER A 387 14.45 12.09 10.29
N GLU A 388 14.16 13.40 10.10
CA GLU A 388 13.04 14.04 10.80
C GLU A 388 11.72 13.35 10.49
N MET A 389 11.43 13.08 9.20
CA MET A 389 10.21 12.42 8.76
C MET A 389 10.16 10.95 9.24
N LEU A 390 11.27 10.23 9.14
CA LEU A 390 11.35 8.82 9.54
C LEU A 390 11.19 8.65 11.05
N ASN A 391 11.80 9.52 11.85
CA ASN A 391 11.86 9.44 13.31
C ASN A 391 10.56 9.87 14.02
N ARG A 392 9.57 10.37 13.29
CA ARG A 392 8.25 10.69 13.87
C ARG A 392 7.57 9.51 14.52
N VAL A 393 7.77 8.29 13.96
CA VAL A 393 7.32 7.04 14.57
C VAL A 393 8.46 6.03 14.53
N THR A 394 8.71 5.38 15.66
CA THR A 394 9.77 4.39 15.82
C THR A 394 9.25 3.15 16.53
N VAL A 395 9.82 2.00 16.23
CA VAL A 395 9.52 0.72 16.91
C VAL A 395 10.79 0.11 17.44
N ASP A 396 10.66 -0.68 18.52
CA ASP A 396 11.70 -1.58 19.06
C ASP A 396 11.03 -2.89 19.45
N PHE A 397 11.36 -3.95 18.75
CA PHE A 397 10.90 -5.31 19.02
C PHE A 397 12.04 -6.24 19.45
N GLY A 398 13.16 -5.66 19.91
CA GLY A 398 14.34 -6.39 20.38
C GLY A 398 15.33 -6.78 19.30
N GLY A 399 15.29 -6.12 18.15
CA GLY A 399 16.09 -6.44 16.96
C GLY A 399 17.59 -6.19 17.09
N ALA A 400 18.02 -5.38 18.06
CA ALA A 400 19.43 -4.99 18.22
C ALA A 400 20.40 -6.18 18.39
N SER A 401 19.93 -7.31 18.88
CA SER A 401 20.71 -8.54 19.03
C SER A 401 21.16 -9.17 17.71
N LYS A 402 20.49 -8.81 16.59
CA LYS A 402 20.79 -9.30 15.24
C LYS A 402 21.41 -8.21 14.35
N TYR A 403 22.08 -7.24 14.97
CA TYR A 403 22.81 -6.22 14.21
C TYR A 403 23.81 -6.86 13.23
N GLY A 404 23.81 -6.36 12.01
CA GLY A 404 24.68 -6.87 10.94
C GLY A 404 24.08 -8.02 10.10
N TRP A 405 22.94 -8.58 10.52
CA TRP A 405 22.23 -9.57 9.71
C TRP A 405 21.68 -8.92 8.43
N SER A 406 21.75 -9.65 7.34
CA SER A 406 21.15 -9.21 6.08
C SER A 406 19.65 -9.45 6.05
N SER A 407 18.97 -8.80 5.14
CA SER A 407 17.53 -9.01 4.93
C SER A 407 17.20 -10.46 4.54
N GLU A 408 18.08 -11.13 3.80
CA GLU A 408 17.94 -12.56 3.48
C GLU A 408 18.05 -13.45 4.72
N GLU A 409 19.02 -13.13 5.62
CA GLU A 409 19.20 -13.84 6.90
C GLU A 409 18.02 -13.60 7.84
N LEU A 410 17.55 -12.35 7.95
CA LEU A 410 16.39 -11.98 8.76
C LEU A 410 15.11 -12.65 8.25
N LEU A 411 14.91 -12.71 6.94
CA LEU A 411 13.75 -13.38 6.34
C LEU A 411 13.78 -14.89 6.56
N SER A 412 14.98 -15.50 6.47
CA SER A 412 15.17 -16.92 6.79
C SER A 412 14.91 -17.21 8.26
N ASP A 413 15.37 -16.34 9.16
CA ASP A 413 15.12 -16.44 10.59
C ASP A 413 13.62 -16.35 10.93
N GLN A 414 12.90 -15.41 10.33
CA GLN A 414 11.46 -15.30 10.51
C GLN A 414 10.73 -16.58 10.10
N ARG A 415 11.09 -17.16 8.96
CA ARG A 415 10.48 -18.39 8.44
C ARG A 415 10.77 -19.64 9.29
N SER A 416 11.88 -19.64 9.99
CA SER A 416 12.30 -20.78 10.86
C SER A 416 11.90 -20.60 12.33
N SER A 417 11.49 -19.41 12.74
CA SER A 417 11.14 -19.10 14.12
C SER A 417 9.70 -19.50 14.43
N PRO A 418 9.42 -20.09 15.61
CA PRO A 418 8.05 -20.38 16.04
C PRO A 418 7.26 -19.12 16.40
N GLY A 419 7.94 -18.02 16.66
CA GLY A 419 7.39 -16.70 16.96
C GLY A 419 7.78 -15.67 15.90
N TYR A 420 7.73 -14.40 16.27
CA TYR A 420 8.17 -13.33 15.41
C TYR A 420 9.64 -12.98 15.65
N SER A 421 10.39 -12.75 14.58
CA SER A 421 11.72 -12.19 14.64
C SER A 421 11.63 -10.67 14.79
N GLY A 422 11.96 -10.14 15.96
CA GLY A 422 11.90 -8.70 16.23
C GLY A 422 12.72 -7.88 15.23
N ALA A 423 13.91 -8.33 14.91
CA ALA A 423 14.79 -7.66 13.94
C ALA A 423 14.20 -7.62 12.52
N PHE A 424 13.54 -8.70 12.09
CA PHE A 424 12.85 -8.73 10.80
C PHE A 424 11.68 -7.75 10.77
N LEU A 425 10.85 -7.75 11.83
CA LEU A 425 9.68 -6.89 11.92
C LEU A 425 10.04 -5.41 12.00
N GLU A 426 11.09 -5.05 12.74
CA GLU A 426 11.62 -3.69 12.77
C GLU A 426 12.06 -3.24 11.38
N ALA A 427 12.89 -4.04 10.71
CA ALA A 427 13.39 -3.73 9.37
C ALA A 427 12.25 -3.62 8.35
N LEU A 428 11.23 -4.48 8.43
CA LEU A 428 10.07 -4.46 7.55
C LEU A 428 9.19 -3.23 7.83
N PHE A 429 8.88 -2.93 9.09
CA PHE A 429 8.09 -1.75 9.47
C PHE A 429 8.76 -0.47 8.98
N GLU A 430 10.06 -0.34 9.19
CA GLU A 430 10.83 0.82 8.77
C GLU A 430 10.96 0.93 7.25
N MET A 431 11.17 -0.20 6.55
CA MET A 431 11.18 -0.21 5.07
C MET A 431 9.84 0.23 4.49
N CYS A 432 8.72 -0.20 5.08
CA CYS A 432 7.40 0.24 4.66
C CYS A 432 7.23 1.76 4.82
N ARG A 433 7.60 2.32 5.96
CA ARG A 433 7.57 3.78 6.21
C ARG A 433 8.51 4.54 5.27
N TYR A 434 9.74 4.06 5.13
CA TYR A 434 10.73 4.60 4.22
C TYR A 434 10.20 4.67 2.78
N TRP A 435 9.55 3.60 2.32
CA TRP A 435 8.98 3.54 0.98
C TRP A 435 7.92 4.65 0.76
N PHE A 436 7.00 4.85 1.71
CA PHE A 436 6.00 5.92 1.62
C PHE A 436 6.63 7.31 1.63
N ILE A 437 7.63 7.54 2.48
CA ILE A 437 8.32 8.83 2.56
C ILE A 437 8.98 9.17 1.23
N LEU A 438 9.74 8.24 0.65
CA LEU A 438 10.49 8.55 -0.57
C LEU A 438 9.68 8.50 -1.87
N THR A 439 8.46 7.99 -1.83
CA THR A 439 7.57 7.94 -2.99
C THR A 439 6.40 8.92 -2.92
N SER A 440 6.27 9.69 -1.84
CA SER A 440 5.27 10.76 -1.71
C SER A 440 5.91 12.13 -1.95
N GLY A 441 5.52 12.77 -3.04
CA GLY A 441 5.93 14.11 -3.47
C GLY A 441 4.72 15.04 -3.59
N THR A 442 4.45 15.55 -4.78
CA THR A 442 3.21 16.28 -5.12
C THR A 442 2.00 15.34 -5.10
N TYR A 443 2.23 14.07 -5.44
CA TYR A 443 1.25 13.00 -5.31
C TYR A 443 1.68 12.03 -4.22
N CYS A 444 0.70 11.47 -3.51
CA CYS A 444 0.98 10.42 -2.54
C CYS A 444 1.41 9.13 -3.22
N SER A 445 2.12 8.29 -2.47
CA SER A 445 2.49 6.97 -2.92
C SER A 445 1.28 6.04 -2.90
N MET A 446 0.72 5.80 -4.07
CA MET A 446 -0.38 4.87 -4.25
C MET A 446 -0.39 4.27 -5.65
N SER A 447 -1.13 3.20 -5.85
CA SER A 447 -1.47 2.72 -7.18
C SER A 447 -2.37 3.73 -7.89
N ALA A 448 -2.53 3.60 -9.21
CA ALA A 448 -3.43 4.45 -9.96
C ALA A 448 -4.92 4.10 -9.77
N GLU A 449 -5.23 3.13 -8.90
CA GLU A 449 -6.58 2.69 -8.58
C GLU A 449 -7.02 3.20 -7.22
N THR A 450 -8.22 3.76 -7.17
CA THR A 450 -8.93 4.05 -5.91
C THR A 450 -9.87 2.90 -5.53
N ASN A 451 -9.47 1.68 -5.86
CA ASN A 451 -10.17 0.44 -5.54
C ASN A 451 -10.21 0.18 -4.02
N ALA A 452 -10.84 -0.92 -3.64
CA ALA A 452 -10.98 -1.38 -2.25
C ALA A 452 -9.66 -1.49 -1.45
N ASN A 453 -8.53 -1.35 -2.07
CA ASN A 453 -7.21 -1.35 -1.41
C ASN A 453 -6.70 0.04 -1.04
N ILE A 454 -7.31 1.13 -1.50
CA ILE A 454 -6.75 2.47 -1.27
C ILE A 454 -6.55 2.77 0.22
N ASN A 455 -7.45 2.32 1.08
CA ASN A 455 -7.30 2.53 2.52
C ASN A 455 -6.12 1.77 3.12
N LEU A 456 -5.72 0.61 2.55
CA LEU A 456 -4.48 -0.05 2.94
C LEU A 456 -3.26 0.80 2.62
N GLN A 457 -3.28 1.45 1.46
CA GLN A 457 -2.18 2.29 0.99
C GLN A 457 -2.06 3.59 1.79
N LEU A 458 -3.18 4.15 2.26
CA LEU A 458 -3.23 5.44 2.95
C LEU A 458 -3.24 5.32 4.47
N ALA A 459 -3.74 4.22 5.03
CA ALA A 459 -3.90 4.04 6.48
C ALA A 459 -2.62 4.28 7.31
N PRO A 460 -1.40 3.90 6.84
CA PRO A 460 -0.21 4.17 7.62
C PRO A 460 0.18 5.65 7.67
N MET A 461 -0.42 6.52 6.84
CA MET A 461 -0.05 7.93 6.80
C MET A 461 -0.57 8.68 8.02
N ALA A 462 -1.85 8.57 8.34
CA ALA A 462 -2.46 9.25 9.48
C ALA A 462 -1.84 8.80 10.81
N LEU A 463 -1.88 7.50 11.11
CA LEU A 463 -1.35 6.94 12.36
C LEU A 463 0.18 7.04 12.43
N GLY A 464 0.85 6.87 11.29
CA GLY A 464 2.30 6.93 11.14
C GLY A 464 2.88 8.34 11.03
N TYR A 465 2.05 9.38 11.17
CA TYR A 465 2.47 10.77 11.16
C TYR A 465 3.19 11.20 9.88
N HIS A 466 2.63 10.84 8.71
CA HIS A 466 3.19 11.21 7.40
C HIS A 466 2.35 12.30 6.73
N ARG A 467 2.46 13.53 7.24
CA ARG A 467 1.66 14.71 6.81
C ARG A 467 1.81 15.06 5.35
N GLU A 468 3.02 14.93 4.82
CA GLU A 468 3.35 15.25 3.43
C GLU A 468 2.60 14.35 2.45
N GLY A 469 2.47 13.07 2.79
CA GLY A 469 1.71 12.11 1.98
C GLY A 469 0.20 12.35 2.08
N GLU A 470 -0.31 12.68 3.28
CA GLU A 470 -1.71 13.02 3.48
C GLU A 470 -2.09 14.26 2.67
N GLU A 471 -1.31 15.35 2.77
CA GLU A 471 -1.57 16.61 2.05
C GLU A 471 -1.54 16.40 0.53
N ALA A 472 -0.58 15.62 0.03
CA ALA A 472 -0.50 15.25 -1.39
C ALA A 472 -1.77 14.50 -1.85
N TYR A 473 -2.29 13.60 -1.03
CA TYR A 473 -3.52 12.88 -1.32
C TYR A 473 -4.74 13.80 -1.36
N PHE A 474 -4.90 14.64 -0.34
CA PHE A 474 -6.05 15.55 -0.25
C PHE A 474 -6.09 16.52 -1.42
N ASN A 475 -4.96 17.13 -1.76
CA ASN A 475 -4.86 18.04 -2.90
C ASN A 475 -5.19 17.34 -4.22
N TRP A 476 -4.75 16.09 -4.38
CA TRP A 476 -5.07 15.30 -5.57
C TRP A 476 -6.57 15.03 -5.68
N MET A 477 -7.21 14.51 -4.61
CA MET A 477 -8.66 14.23 -4.64
C MET A 477 -9.48 15.48 -4.90
N GLU A 478 -9.14 16.60 -4.27
CA GLU A 478 -9.83 17.88 -4.47
C GLU A 478 -9.66 18.41 -5.91
N SER A 479 -8.52 18.19 -6.54
CA SER A 479 -8.29 18.59 -7.93
C SER A 479 -9.20 17.88 -8.94
N LEU A 480 -9.76 16.72 -8.57
CA LEU A 480 -10.60 15.87 -9.43
C LEU A 480 -12.09 16.06 -9.21
N VAL A 481 -12.54 16.87 -8.25
CA VAL A 481 -13.95 17.02 -7.83
C VAL A 481 -14.87 17.41 -9.00
N THR A 482 -14.39 18.25 -9.93
CA THR A 482 -15.17 18.64 -11.13
C THR A 482 -15.55 17.43 -11.97
N ASP A 483 -14.61 16.50 -12.17
CA ASP A 483 -14.85 15.27 -12.91
C ASP A 483 -15.77 14.31 -12.14
N PHE A 484 -15.60 14.22 -10.82
CA PHE A 484 -16.48 13.40 -9.97
C PHE A 484 -17.93 13.90 -10.00
N ARG A 485 -18.14 15.22 -10.07
CA ARG A 485 -19.48 15.80 -10.27
C ARG A 485 -20.03 15.49 -11.67
N ALA A 486 -19.16 15.49 -12.71
CA ALA A 486 -19.56 15.09 -14.06
C ALA A 486 -19.94 13.61 -14.12
N ASN A 487 -19.24 12.72 -13.40
CA ASN A 487 -19.61 11.31 -13.26
C ASN A 487 -21.02 11.17 -12.64
N ALA A 488 -21.30 11.84 -11.52
CA ALA A 488 -22.60 11.78 -10.86
C ALA A 488 -23.73 12.24 -11.81
N LYS A 489 -23.50 13.35 -12.51
CA LYS A 489 -24.47 13.93 -13.44
C LYS A 489 -24.71 13.05 -14.67
N ASN A 490 -23.65 12.59 -15.33
CA ASN A 490 -23.78 11.93 -16.64
C ASN A 490 -24.17 10.46 -16.52
N ILE A 491 -23.66 9.77 -15.48
CA ILE A 491 -23.95 8.34 -15.27
C ILE A 491 -25.28 8.13 -14.54
N PHE A 492 -25.60 9.01 -13.58
CA PHE A 492 -26.75 8.84 -12.70
C PHE A 492 -27.83 9.94 -12.83
N GLY A 493 -27.52 11.09 -13.41
CA GLY A 493 -28.42 12.26 -13.46
C GLY A 493 -28.54 12.97 -12.10
N MET A 494 -27.54 12.86 -11.22
CA MET A 494 -27.60 13.28 -9.83
C MET A 494 -26.65 14.41 -9.51
N ARG A 495 -26.96 15.13 -8.42
CA ARG A 495 -26.06 16.13 -7.83
C ARG A 495 -24.88 15.44 -7.12
N GLY A 496 -23.97 16.25 -6.60
CA GLY A 496 -22.86 15.78 -5.78
C GLY A 496 -21.78 15.08 -6.60
N THR A 497 -21.10 14.11 -5.99
CA THR A 497 -19.94 13.43 -6.58
C THR A 497 -20.11 11.93 -6.64
N LYS A 498 -19.66 11.34 -7.76
CA LYS A 498 -19.40 9.91 -7.94
C LYS A 498 -17.92 9.77 -8.32
N TYR A 499 -17.18 9.16 -7.43
CA TYR A 499 -15.74 8.97 -7.63
C TYR A 499 -15.47 7.98 -8.76
N SER A 500 -14.25 7.89 -9.22
CA SER A 500 -13.83 6.95 -10.26
C SER A 500 -12.92 5.90 -9.65
N LEU A 501 -13.09 4.65 -10.07
CA LEU A 501 -12.19 3.57 -9.68
C LEU A 501 -10.77 3.77 -10.22
N THR A 502 -10.66 4.37 -11.41
CA THR A 502 -9.39 4.51 -12.13
C THR A 502 -9.10 5.97 -12.49
N PRO A 503 -9.06 6.88 -11.50
CA PRO A 503 -8.67 8.25 -11.78
C PRO A 503 -7.22 8.29 -12.24
N SER A 504 -6.89 9.25 -13.07
CA SER A 504 -5.50 9.58 -13.34
C SER A 504 -5.01 10.65 -12.36
N LYS A 505 -3.73 10.99 -12.43
CA LYS A 505 -3.20 12.15 -11.68
C LYS A 505 -3.85 13.48 -12.10
N GLU A 506 -4.50 13.55 -13.24
CA GLU A 506 -4.99 14.79 -13.84
C GLU A 506 -6.49 14.83 -14.10
N TRP A 507 -7.17 13.70 -14.04
CA TRP A 507 -8.60 13.64 -14.27
C TRP A 507 -9.26 12.48 -13.53
N GLY A 508 -10.49 12.70 -13.09
CA GLY A 508 -11.31 11.78 -12.33
C GLY A 508 -12.52 11.23 -13.11
N VAL A 509 -12.49 11.33 -14.44
CA VAL A 509 -13.57 10.80 -15.29
C VAL A 509 -13.65 9.29 -15.14
N GLU A 510 -14.85 8.76 -14.85
CA GLU A 510 -15.05 7.31 -14.76
C GLU A 510 -15.00 6.67 -16.15
N THR A 511 -14.15 5.68 -16.31
CA THR A 511 -13.90 5.03 -17.59
C THR A 511 -13.93 3.51 -17.53
N ALA A 512 -14.10 2.96 -16.33
CA ALA A 512 -14.00 1.53 -16.09
C ALA A 512 -15.37 0.86 -16.04
N PHE A 513 -15.77 0.26 -17.16
CA PHE A 513 -16.89 -0.67 -17.21
C PHE A 513 -16.55 -1.76 -18.21
N ASP A 514 -15.73 -2.70 -17.80
CA ASP A 514 -15.18 -3.72 -18.66
C ASP A 514 -15.70 -5.12 -18.31
N HIS A 515 -15.50 -6.08 -19.20
CA HIS A 515 -15.69 -7.49 -18.88
C HIS A 515 -14.66 -7.92 -17.83
N ALA A 516 -15.10 -8.66 -16.83
CA ALA A 516 -14.21 -9.31 -15.88
C ALA A 516 -13.30 -10.29 -16.65
N GLY A 517 -12.02 -9.95 -16.76
CA GLY A 517 -11.05 -10.66 -17.60
C GLY A 517 -10.73 -12.09 -17.16
N SER A 518 -11.38 -12.59 -16.12
CA SER A 518 -11.18 -13.92 -15.55
C SER A 518 -12.38 -14.83 -15.67
N THR A 519 -13.53 -14.40 -16.20
CA THR A 519 -14.71 -15.23 -16.25
C THR A 519 -14.97 -15.75 -17.66
N GLU A 520 -15.09 -17.07 -17.80
CA GLU A 520 -15.54 -17.74 -19.02
C GLU A 520 -16.97 -17.34 -19.41
N THR A 521 -17.68 -16.61 -18.53
CA THR A 521 -19.08 -16.25 -18.62
C THR A 521 -19.35 -14.87 -19.21
N GLY A 522 -18.31 -14.09 -19.52
CA GLY A 522 -18.51 -12.72 -20.03
C GLY A 522 -19.07 -11.75 -18.98
N GLU A 523 -18.88 -12.04 -17.70
CA GLU A 523 -19.29 -11.19 -16.59
C GLU A 523 -18.66 -9.80 -16.69
N THR A 524 -19.45 -8.77 -16.44
CA THR A 524 -18.99 -7.38 -16.46
C THR A 524 -18.66 -6.89 -15.06
N TRP A 525 -17.59 -6.10 -14.95
CA TRP A 525 -17.27 -5.36 -13.73
C TRP A 525 -18.03 -4.03 -13.72
N PRO A 526 -19.12 -3.91 -12.94
CA PRO A 526 -19.98 -2.73 -12.97
C PRO A 526 -19.43 -1.61 -12.06
N HIS A 527 -18.15 -1.25 -12.22
CA HIS A 527 -17.46 -0.27 -11.39
C HIS A 527 -18.19 1.08 -11.28
N PRO A 528 -18.85 1.61 -12.34
CA PRO A 528 -19.62 2.84 -12.20
C PRO A 528 -20.73 2.76 -11.13
N TYR A 529 -21.21 1.56 -10.84
CA TYR A 529 -22.24 1.30 -9.85
C TYR A 529 -21.73 0.85 -8.47
N TRP A 530 -20.43 0.96 -8.23
CA TRP A 530 -19.87 0.87 -6.90
C TRP A 530 -20.04 2.21 -6.19
N LEU A 531 -20.96 2.28 -5.25
CA LEU A 531 -21.36 3.53 -4.60
C LEU A 531 -20.46 3.91 -3.44
N SER A 532 -19.65 2.96 -2.94
CA SER A 532 -18.74 3.19 -1.82
C SER A 532 -17.33 3.61 -2.23
N ASP A 533 -17.05 3.83 -3.51
CA ASP A 533 -15.76 4.39 -3.92
C ASP A 533 -15.53 5.78 -3.32
N GLY A 534 -16.56 6.64 -3.30
CA GLY A 534 -16.51 7.95 -2.67
C GLY A 534 -16.24 7.89 -1.15
N PRO A 535 -17.09 7.20 -0.36
CA PRO A 535 -16.85 6.95 1.07
C PRO A 535 -15.44 6.43 1.36
N TRP A 536 -14.98 5.48 0.57
CA TRP A 536 -13.65 4.90 0.69
C TRP A 536 -12.54 5.93 0.49
N CYS A 537 -12.70 6.81 -0.51
CA CYS A 537 -11.72 7.86 -0.82
C CYS A 537 -11.73 9.02 0.17
N VAL A 538 -12.87 9.36 0.80
CA VAL A 538 -12.94 10.49 1.75
C VAL A 538 -12.64 10.08 3.19
N ARG A 539 -12.59 8.79 3.52
CA ARG A 539 -12.24 8.30 4.86
C ARG A 539 -10.92 8.88 5.38
N PRO A 540 -9.83 9.00 4.61
CA PRO A 540 -8.59 9.61 5.09
C PRO A 540 -8.72 11.06 5.53
N PHE A 541 -9.67 11.84 4.98
CA PHE A 541 -9.94 13.21 5.43
C PHE A 541 -10.48 13.21 6.86
N TRP A 542 -11.37 12.28 7.17
CA TRP A 542 -11.92 12.13 8.51
C TRP A 542 -10.85 11.66 9.50
N ASP A 543 -10.05 10.65 9.14
CA ASP A 543 -8.95 10.17 9.97
C ASP A 543 -7.94 11.28 10.28
N HIS A 544 -7.62 12.13 9.30
CA HIS A 544 -6.76 13.30 9.52
C HIS A 544 -7.33 14.23 10.59
N TYR A 545 -8.61 14.56 10.50
CA TYR A 545 -9.27 15.36 11.55
C TYR A 545 -9.18 14.67 12.91
N LEU A 546 -9.48 13.38 12.99
CA LEU A 546 -9.46 12.64 14.26
C LEU A 546 -8.08 12.56 14.92
N VAL A 547 -7.00 12.58 14.16
CA VAL A 547 -5.64 12.55 14.71
C VAL A 547 -5.07 13.95 14.99
N THR A 548 -5.55 14.99 14.29
CA THR A 548 -5.04 16.36 14.43
C THR A 548 -5.89 17.24 15.32
N GLY A 549 -7.21 17.04 15.31
CA GLY A 549 -8.16 17.98 15.87
C GLY A 549 -8.28 19.31 15.11
N ASP A 550 -7.80 19.35 13.85
CA ASP A 550 -7.83 20.56 13.02
C ASP A 550 -9.26 20.91 12.58
N VAL A 551 -9.89 21.83 13.30
CA VAL A 551 -11.27 22.30 13.05
C VAL A 551 -11.36 23.08 11.73
N ASP A 552 -10.28 23.74 11.33
CA ASP A 552 -10.22 24.46 10.04
C ASP A 552 -10.20 23.48 8.87
N PHE A 553 -9.44 22.41 8.96
CA PHE A 553 -9.42 21.32 8.01
C PHE A 553 -10.79 20.63 7.93
N LEU A 554 -11.39 20.34 9.09
CA LEU A 554 -12.75 19.80 9.16
C LEU A 554 -13.76 20.66 8.38
N ARG A 555 -13.75 21.98 8.62
CA ARG A 555 -14.65 22.94 7.98
C ARG A 555 -14.41 23.09 6.48
N LYS A 556 -13.13 23.20 6.08
CA LYS A 556 -12.74 23.62 4.72
C LYS A 556 -12.59 22.46 3.77
N ARG A 557 -12.28 21.25 4.26
CA ARG A 557 -11.95 20.09 3.41
C ARG A 557 -12.88 18.89 3.67
N VAL A 558 -13.07 18.50 4.94
CA VAL A 558 -13.92 17.32 5.24
C VAL A 558 -15.39 17.60 4.88
N VAL A 559 -15.97 18.67 5.45
CA VAL A 559 -17.39 18.99 5.23
C VAL A 559 -17.74 19.12 3.75
N PRO A 560 -17.01 19.84 2.90
CA PRO A 560 -17.31 19.92 1.47
C PRO A 560 -17.30 18.55 0.76
N ALA A 561 -16.29 17.72 1.03
CA ALA A 561 -16.17 16.40 0.40
C ALA A 561 -17.34 15.47 0.81
N TYR A 562 -17.67 15.43 2.10
CA TYR A 562 -18.77 14.62 2.63
C TYR A 562 -20.15 15.14 2.20
N LYS A 563 -20.30 16.46 2.10
CA LYS A 563 -21.55 17.09 1.62
C LYS A 563 -21.84 16.77 0.15
N ASP A 564 -20.82 16.78 -0.69
CA ASP A 564 -20.97 16.39 -2.10
C ASP A 564 -21.44 14.92 -2.23
N LEU A 565 -20.92 14.01 -1.41
CA LEU A 565 -21.42 12.63 -1.37
C LEU A 565 -22.82 12.54 -0.79
N ALA A 566 -23.15 13.33 0.24
CA ALA A 566 -24.50 13.36 0.80
C ALA A 566 -25.52 13.84 -0.25
N LEU A 567 -25.20 14.84 -1.08
CA LEU A 567 -26.06 15.29 -2.18
C LEU A 567 -26.31 14.17 -3.20
N PHE A 568 -25.29 13.38 -3.50
CA PHE A 568 -25.44 12.21 -4.37
C PHE A 568 -26.41 11.18 -3.74
N TYR A 569 -26.23 10.84 -2.47
CA TYR A 569 -27.14 9.90 -1.79
C TYR A 569 -28.56 10.43 -1.63
N GLU A 570 -28.76 11.75 -1.45
CA GLU A 570 -30.08 12.36 -1.42
C GLU A 570 -30.86 12.10 -2.72
N ASP A 571 -30.17 12.15 -3.86
CA ASP A 571 -30.79 11.93 -5.18
C ASP A 571 -30.87 10.43 -5.53
N PHE A 572 -29.91 9.63 -5.04
CA PHE A 572 -29.84 8.20 -5.35
C PHE A 572 -30.85 7.35 -4.58
N LEU A 573 -31.06 7.62 -3.29
CA LEU A 573 -31.89 6.80 -2.39
C LEU A 573 -33.38 7.16 -2.52
N THR A 574 -33.99 6.75 -3.62
CA THR A 574 -35.41 7.01 -3.93
C THR A 574 -36.30 5.78 -3.72
N GLU A 575 -35.72 4.57 -3.91
CA GLU A 575 -36.47 3.32 -3.74
C GLU A 575 -36.50 2.89 -2.27
N THR A 576 -37.63 2.30 -1.83
CA THR A 576 -37.77 1.78 -0.47
C THR A 576 -38.37 0.38 -0.44
N ASP A 577 -37.97 -0.41 0.55
CA ASP A 577 -38.59 -1.71 0.82
C ASP A 577 -39.98 -1.55 1.49
N LYS A 578 -40.64 -2.67 1.72
CA LYS A 578 -41.96 -2.70 2.40
C LYS A 578 -41.97 -2.15 3.85
N ASN A 579 -40.79 -2.04 4.45
CA ASN A 579 -40.58 -1.50 5.80
C ASN A 579 -40.25 -0.01 5.78
N GLY A 580 -40.07 0.60 4.59
CA GLY A 580 -39.69 1.99 4.41
C GLY A 580 -38.17 2.23 4.46
N ASN A 581 -37.34 1.17 4.47
CA ASN A 581 -35.88 1.31 4.36
C ASN A 581 -35.51 1.55 2.91
N TYR A 582 -34.49 2.36 2.69
CA TYR A 582 -33.92 2.60 1.36
C TYR A 582 -33.39 1.32 0.72
N ILE A 583 -33.42 1.28 -0.61
CA ILE A 583 -32.82 0.20 -1.40
C ILE A 583 -31.67 0.78 -2.22
N PHE A 584 -30.47 0.24 -2.04
CA PHE A 584 -29.33 0.57 -2.90
C PHE A 584 -29.43 -0.24 -4.20
N VAL A 585 -29.92 0.39 -5.26
CA VAL A 585 -30.14 -0.26 -6.56
C VAL A 585 -29.85 0.73 -7.70
N PRO A 586 -28.93 0.40 -8.63
CA PRO A 586 -27.96 -0.72 -8.58
C PRO A 586 -26.92 -0.57 -7.48
N SER A 587 -26.25 -1.68 -7.11
CA SER A 587 -25.23 -1.75 -6.08
C SER A 587 -24.19 -2.82 -6.46
N PHE A 588 -22.98 -2.71 -5.95
CA PHE A 588 -21.88 -3.62 -6.28
C PHE A 588 -20.97 -3.83 -5.07
N SER A 589 -20.68 -5.07 -4.74
CA SER A 589 -19.63 -5.42 -3.77
C SER A 589 -18.35 -5.79 -4.53
N PRO A 590 -17.38 -4.91 -4.62
CA PRO A 590 -16.18 -5.16 -5.42
C PRO A 590 -15.32 -6.27 -4.81
N GLU A 591 -14.86 -7.22 -5.58
CA GLU A 591 -15.21 -7.55 -6.99
C GLU A 591 -15.92 -8.90 -7.02
N ASN A 592 -16.98 -9.07 -6.21
CA ASN A 592 -17.69 -10.32 -5.97
C ASN A 592 -19.07 -10.33 -6.62
N SER A 593 -19.63 -11.51 -6.81
CA SER A 593 -20.99 -11.72 -7.30
C SER A 593 -21.78 -12.61 -6.33
N PRO A 594 -23.09 -12.42 -6.21
CA PRO A 594 -23.95 -13.33 -5.44
C PRO A 594 -23.80 -14.78 -5.90
N GLY A 595 -23.67 -15.71 -4.95
CA GLY A 595 -23.36 -17.11 -5.22
C GLY A 595 -24.49 -17.92 -5.84
N ASN A 596 -25.70 -17.42 -5.81
CA ASN A 596 -26.89 -18.05 -6.38
C ASN A 596 -27.28 -17.51 -7.77
N LEU A 597 -26.53 -16.56 -8.32
CA LEU A 597 -26.72 -16.11 -9.71
C LEU A 597 -25.88 -16.98 -10.65
N ASN A 598 -26.52 -17.57 -11.65
CA ASN A 598 -25.86 -18.43 -12.63
C ASN A 598 -26.40 -18.15 -14.06
N PRO A 599 -25.56 -17.67 -14.99
CA PRO A 599 -24.15 -17.32 -14.79
C PRO A 599 -23.97 -16.26 -13.70
N SER A 600 -22.73 -16.02 -13.26
CA SER A 600 -22.49 -15.01 -12.22
C SER A 600 -22.76 -13.58 -12.74
N CYS A 601 -23.28 -12.71 -11.85
CA CYS A 601 -23.53 -11.31 -12.15
C CYS A 601 -23.12 -10.45 -10.95
N MET A 602 -22.24 -9.48 -11.17
CA MET A 602 -21.72 -8.61 -10.09
C MET A 602 -22.64 -7.42 -9.79
N MET A 603 -23.48 -7.01 -10.75
CA MET A 603 -24.48 -5.97 -10.50
C MET A 603 -25.59 -6.53 -9.60
N ALA A 604 -25.82 -5.88 -8.46
CA ALA A 604 -26.65 -6.42 -7.41
C ALA A 604 -27.52 -5.35 -6.72
N ILE A 605 -28.07 -5.70 -5.59
CA ILE A 605 -28.88 -4.84 -4.73
C ILE A 605 -28.32 -4.90 -3.30
N ASN A 606 -28.27 -3.75 -2.61
CA ASN A 606 -27.94 -3.65 -1.18
C ASN A 606 -26.61 -4.34 -0.82
N ALA A 607 -25.51 -4.08 -1.52
CA ALA A 607 -24.19 -4.46 -1.06
C ALA A 607 -23.93 -3.86 0.34
N SER A 608 -23.58 -4.69 1.32
CA SER A 608 -23.37 -4.26 2.70
C SER A 608 -22.30 -3.17 2.83
N MET A 609 -21.32 -3.18 1.94
CA MET A 609 -20.31 -2.13 1.86
C MET A 609 -20.91 -0.77 1.47
N ASP A 610 -21.84 -0.73 0.51
CA ASP A 610 -22.49 0.51 0.08
C ASP A 610 -23.36 1.10 1.19
N ILE A 611 -24.04 0.24 1.95
CA ILE A 611 -24.81 0.65 3.12
C ILE A 611 -23.90 1.23 4.20
N ALA A 612 -22.80 0.55 4.51
CA ALA A 612 -21.83 0.99 5.51
C ALA A 612 -21.17 2.32 5.13
N GLY A 613 -20.71 2.46 3.88
CA GLY A 613 -20.09 3.70 3.39
C GLY A 613 -21.03 4.90 3.42
N CYS A 614 -22.29 4.71 3.00
CA CYS A 614 -23.30 5.75 3.09
C CYS A 614 -23.59 6.16 4.54
N ARG A 615 -23.71 5.18 5.45
CA ARG A 615 -23.94 5.44 6.88
C ARG A 615 -22.79 6.22 7.51
N GLU A 616 -21.56 5.86 7.18
CA GLU A 616 -20.38 6.57 7.64
C GLU A 616 -20.35 8.01 7.14
N VAL A 617 -20.57 8.23 5.84
CA VAL A 617 -20.55 9.58 5.25
C VAL A 617 -21.62 10.47 5.90
N LEU A 618 -22.84 10.01 5.96
CA LEU A 618 -23.92 10.81 6.54
C LEU A 618 -23.74 11.03 8.05
N GLY A 619 -23.29 10.01 8.77
CA GLY A 619 -23.02 10.08 10.21
C GLY A 619 -21.91 11.07 10.54
N ASN A 620 -20.77 10.96 9.88
CA ASN A 620 -19.63 11.86 10.10
C ASN A 620 -19.94 13.29 9.65
N LEU A 621 -20.70 13.47 8.56
CA LEU A 621 -21.16 14.80 8.12
C LEU A 621 -22.05 15.47 9.15
N VAL A 622 -23.02 14.73 9.70
CA VAL A 622 -23.89 15.22 10.77
C VAL A 622 -23.07 15.63 11.99
N GLU A 623 -22.16 14.77 12.44
CA GLU A 623 -21.28 15.06 13.59
C GLU A 623 -20.43 16.32 13.34
N ALA A 624 -19.82 16.44 12.17
CA ALA A 624 -19.03 17.61 11.79
C ALA A 624 -19.86 18.89 11.76
N CYS A 625 -21.06 18.85 11.16
CA CYS A 625 -21.93 20.02 11.05
C CYS A 625 -22.49 20.46 12.40
N GLU A 626 -22.84 19.53 13.27
CA GLU A 626 -23.27 19.83 14.65
C GLU A 626 -22.14 20.43 15.46
N LEU A 627 -20.93 19.88 15.37
CA LEU A 627 -19.73 20.43 16.04
C LEU A 627 -19.41 21.86 15.57
N LEU A 628 -19.56 22.12 14.29
CA LEU A 628 -19.24 23.40 13.66
C LEU A 628 -20.40 24.42 13.74
N GLY A 629 -21.60 24.02 14.12
CA GLY A 629 -22.80 24.85 14.12
C GLY A 629 -23.22 25.32 12.72
N ILE A 630 -23.09 24.46 11.70
CA ILE A 630 -23.41 24.76 10.29
C ILE A 630 -24.43 23.77 9.74
N GLU A 631 -25.01 24.06 8.58
CA GLU A 631 -25.95 23.18 7.84
C GLU A 631 -27.19 22.81 8.69
N ALA A 632 -27.64 23.68 9.58
CA ALA A 632 -28.74 23.40 10.52
C ALA A 632 -30.02 22.91 9.83
N ASP A 633 -30.29 23.38 8.61
CA ASP A 633 -31.49 22.98 7.83
C ASP A 633 -31.30 21.59 7.17
N SER A 634 -30.08 21.17 6.88
CA SER A 634 -29.75 19.90 6.21
C SER A 634 -29.56 18.73 7.19
N VAL A 635 -29.02 19.00 8.38
CA VAL A 635 -28.73 17.97 9.40
C VAL A 635 -29.93 17.09 9.75
N PRO A 636 -31.18 17.62 9.96
CA PRO A 636 -32.35 16.79 10.24
C PRO A 636 -32.67 15.80 9.10
N LYS A 637 -32.47 16.23 7.85
CA LYS A 637 -32.67 15.40 6.67
C LYS A 637 -31.69 14.24 6.66
N TRP A 638 -30.40 14.52 6.83
CA TRP A 638 -29.36 13.48 6.85
C TRP A 638 -29.55 12.47 7.99
N LYS A 639 -29.96 12.94 9.19
CA LYS A 639 -30.34 12.06 10.30
C LYS A 639 -31.51 11.14 9.94
N ALA A 640 -32.55 11.69 9.29
CA ALA A 640 -33.68 10.91 8.82
C ALA A 640 -33.29 9.90 7.73
N MET A 641 -32.33 10.22 6.86
CA MET A 641 -31.77 9.29 5.88
C MET A 641 -31.03 8.14 6.56
N VAL A 642 -30.15 8.43 7.52
CA VAL A 642 -29.44 7.40 8.30
C VAL A 642 -30.42 6.43 8.96
N ALA A 643 -31.51 6.94 9.54
CA ALA A 643 -32.53 6.13 10.20
C ALA A 643 -33.29 5.18 9.23
N LYS A 644 -33.28 5.49 7.93
CA LYS A 644 -33.91 4.67 6.88
C LYS A 644 -32.94 3.78 6.11
N LEU A 645 -31.67 3.77 6.47
CA LEU A 645 -30.71 2.85 5.83
C LEU A 645 -31.07 1.41 6.19
N PRO A 646 -30.97 0.46 5.24
CA PRO A 646 -31.35 -0.90 5.49
C PRO A 646 -30.46 -1.52 6.58
N PRO A 647 -31.00 -2.41 7.43
CA PRO A 647 -30.20 -3.16 8.37
C PRO A 647 -29.33 -4.18 7.64
N TYR A 648 -28.19 -4.52 8.23
CA TYR A 648 -27.44 -5.68 7.78
C TYR A 648 -28.25 -6.96 7.97
N LEU A 649 -28.17 -7.85 6.98
CA LEU A 649 -28.73 -9.18 7.10
C LEU A 649 -27.69 -10.19 7.55
N LEU A 650 -28.15 -11.23 8.19
CA LEU A 650 -27.30 -12.33 8.64
C LEU A 650 -27.69 -13.63 7.94
N GLU A 651 -26.70 -14.48 7.72
CA GLU A 651 -26.91 -15.86 7.33
C GLU A 651 -27.51 -16.68 8.50
N PRO A 652 -28.08 -17.88 8.24
CA PRO A 652 -28.67 -18.70 9.29
C PRO A 652 -27.73 -19.08 10.44
N ASP A 653 -26.42 -19.08 10.20
CA ASP A 653 -25.40 -19.34 11.22
C ASP A 653 -24.93 -18.07 11.94
N GLY A 654 -25.49 -16.91 11.59
CA GLY A 654 -25.20 -15.62 12.18
C GLY A 654 -24.11 -14.83 11.47
N GLY A 655 -23.56 -15.31 10.35
CA GLY A 655 -22.56 -14.57 9.57
C GLY A 655 -23.16 -13.34 8.87
N LEU A 656 -22.39 -12.24 8.79
CA LEU A 656 -22.81 -11.03 8.09
C LEU A 656 -22.90 -11.31 6.58
N LYS A 657 -24.04 -10.96 5.96
CA LYS A 657 -24.24 -11.11 4.51
C LYS A 657 -23.49 -10.02 3.74
N GLU A 658 -22.93 -10.40 2.60
CA GLU A 658 -22.29 -9.46 1.66
C GLU A 658 -23.35 -8.63 0.92
N TRP A 659 -24.54 -9.19 0.68
CA TRP A 659 -25.68 -8.48 0.11
C TRP A 659 -26.85 -8.50 1.10
N ALA A 660 -27.21 -7.32 1.62
CA ALA A 660 -28.35 -7.16 2.51
C ALA A 660 -29.68 -7.21 1.72
N TRP A 661 -29.82 -8.25 0.86
CA TRP A 661 -31.03 -8.52 0.07
C TRP A 661 -31.41 -9.99 0.18
N PRO A 662 -32.68 -10.29 0.58
CA PRO A 662 -33.09 -11.66 0.98
C PRO A 662 -32.85 -12.72 -0.10
N SER A 663 -33.04 -12.38 -1.38
CA SER A 663 -32.94 -13.33 -2.48
C SER A 663 -31.50 -13.55 -3.01
N LEU A 664 -30.51 -12.81 -2.52
CA LEU A 664 -29.13 -12.97 -2.92
C LEU A 664 -28.37 -13.86 -1.93
N GLY A 665 -27.67 -14.86 -2.46
CA GLY A 665 -26.90 -15.82 -1.68
C GLY A 665 -25.41 -15.44 -1.62
N GLU A 666 -24.73 -15.93 -0.60
CA GLU A 666 -23.31 -15.65 -0.38
C GLU A 666 -22.39 -16.43 -1.33
N ARG A 667 -21.29 -15.80 -1.76
CA ARG A 667 -20.17 -16.44 -2.44
C ARG A 667 -18.91 -16.26 -1.57
N TYR A 668 -18.50 -17.34 -0.94
CA TYR A 668 -17.39 -17.29 0.04
C TYR A 668 -16.00 -17.32 -0.60
N VAL A 669 -15.87 -17.89 -1.81
CA VAL A 669 -14.58 -17.96 -2.52
C VAL A 669 -14.33 -16.63 -3.20
N HIS A 670 -13.59 -15.76 -2.52
CA HIS A 670 -13.21 -14.46 -3.05
C HIS A 670 -12.07 -13.86 -2.21
N ARG A 671 -11.24 -13.01 -2.84
CA ARG A 671 -10.07 -12.39 -2.21
C ARG A 671 -10.39 -11.15 -1.37
N HIS A 672 -11.50 -10.44 -1.65
CA HIS A 672 -11.90 -9.26 -0.91
C HIS A 672 -12.88 -9.59 0.23
N VAL A 673 -12.90 -8.73 1.24
CA VAL A 673 -13.84 -8.76 2.35
C VAL A 673 -14.62 -7.44 2.45
N SER A 674 -15.05 -6.91 1.32
CA SER A 674 -15.67 -5.58 1.18
C SER A 674 -16.85 -5.36 2.12
N HIS A 675 -17.66 -6.39 2.37
CA HIS A 675 -18.80 -6.36 3.29
C HIS A 675 -18.43 -6.14 4.76
N LEU A 676 -17.15 -6.29 5.11
CA LEU A 676 -16.64 -6.05 6.45
C LEU A 676 -16.16 -4.61 6.67
N TYR A 677 -16.45 -3.72 5.70
CA TYR A 677 -16.09 -2.29 5.75
C TYR A 677 -16.48 -1.63 7.08
N GLY A 678 -17.63 -1.93 7.62
CA GLY A 678 -18.12 -1.35 8.87
C GLY A 678 -17.24 -1.66 10.08
N ALA A 679 -16.41 -2.71 10.01
CA ALA A 679 -15.40 -3.02 11.03
C ALA A 679 -14.08 -2.33 10.71
N TRP A 680 -13.58 -2.43 9.46
CA TRP A 680 -12.40 -1.74 8.98
C TRP A 680 -12.50 -1.44 7.48
N PRO A 681 -12.17 -0.23 7.00
CA PRO A 681 -11.65 0.95 7.70
C PRO A 681 -12.69 1.72 8.51
N GLY A 682 -13.98 1.43 8.32
CA GLY A 682 -15.06 1.97 9.13
C GLY A 682 -14.89 1.67 10.61
N ASP A 683 -15.82 2.12 11.43
CA ASP A 683 -15.73 2.06 12.88
C ASP A 683 -17.13 1.85 13.50
N GLU A 684 -18.11 1.53 12.65
CA GLU A 684 -19.48 1.25 13.05
C GLU A 684 -19.60 -0.07 13.85
N ILE A 685 -18.86 -1.10 13.39
CA ILE A 685 -18.91 -2.44 13.97
C ILE A 685 -17.76 -2.60 14.95
N ASP A 686 -18.11 -2.67 16.23
CA ASP A 686 -17.19 -2.69 17.35
C ASP A 686 -17.68 -3.63 18.46
N PRO A 687 -16.83 -4.43 19.10
CA PRO A 687 -17.23 -5.38 20.14
C PRO A 687 -17.95 -4.77 21.36
N ASP A 688 -17.71 -3.48 21.64
CA ASP A 688 -18.31 -2.81 22.80
C ASP A 688 -19.63 -2.11 22.46
N ARG A 689 -19.77 -1.61 21.22
CA ARG A 689 -20.94 -0.83 20.77
C ARG A 689 -21.98 -1.67 20.01
N THR A 690 -21.50 -2.59 19.17
CA THR A 690 -22.32 -3.44 18.30
C THR A 690 -21.88 -4.90 18.37
N PRO A 691 -21.87 -5.53 19.57
CA PRO A 691 -21.26 -6.85 19.77
C PRO A 691 -21.88 -7.96 18.91
N GLN A 692 -23.19 -7.88 18.59
CA GLN A 692 -23.84 -8.87 17.71
C GLN A 692 -23.32 -8.77 16.28
N LEU A 693 -23.15 -7.55 15.75
CA LEU A 693 -22.57 -7.33 14.43
C LEU A 693 -21.08 -7.70 14.40
N ALA A 694 -20.34 -7.40 15.48
CA ALA A 694 -18.94 -7.81 15.61
C ALA A 694 -18.78 -9.34 15.53
N LYS A 695 -19.69 -10.07 16.20
CA LYS A 695 -19.75 -11.54 16.12
C LYS A 695 -20.11 -12.00 14.70
N ALA A 696 -21.06 -11.34 14.05
CA ALA A 696 -21.46 -11.65 12.68
C ALA A 696 -20.31 -11.45 11.68
N VAL A 697 -19.55 -10.37 11.82
CA VAL A 697 -18.31 -10.12 11.02
C VAL A 697 -17.29 -11.23 11.25
N MET A 698 -17.07 -11.65 12.50
CA MET A 698 -16.13 -12.73 12.82
C MET A 698 -16.56 -14.06 12.18
N ILE A 699 -17.86 -14.36 12.10
CA ILE A 699 -18.38 -15.55 11.44
C ILE A 699 -18.19 -15.43 9.92
N ALA A 700 -18.57 -14.30 9.32
CA ALA A 700 -18.43 -14.05 7.89
C ALA A 700 -16.96 -14.16 7.42
N ASP A 701 -16.01 -13.61 8.19
CA ASP A 701 -14.59 -13.73 7.88
C ASP A 701 -14.13 -15.20 7.88
N ARG A 702 -14.59 -16.01 8.82
CA ARG A 702 -14.26 -17.45 8.88
C ARG A 702 -14.77 -18.24 7.67
N HIS A 703 -15.82 -17.78 7.02
CA HIS A 703 -16.36 -18.39 5.79
C HIS A 703 -15.55 -17.96 4.55
N ARG A 704 -14.89 -16.82 4.61
CA ARG A 704 -14.14 -16.31 3.45
C ARG A 704 -12.97 -17.24 3.10
N ILE A 705 -12.99 -17.72 1.86
CA ILE A 705 -11.94 -18.55 1.28
C ILE A 705 -11.25 -17.71 0.21
N PRO A 706 -9.95 -17.40 0.35
CA PRO A 706 -9.25 -16.62 -0.65
C PRO A 706 -9.25 -17.31 -2.03
N GLU A 707 -9.80 -16.66 -3.03
CA GLU A 707 -9.77 -17.09 -4.43
C GLU A 707 -8.34 -17.18 -4.96
N ARG A 708 -7.55 -16.18 -4.57
CA ARG A 708 -6.10 -16.13 -4.72
C ARG A 708 -5.54 -15.66 -3.39
N LEU A 709 -4.35 -16.11 -3.07
CA LEU A 709 -3.67 -15.63 -1.88
C LEU A 709 -3.11 -14.22 -2.16
N ALA A 710 -3.98 -13.21 -2.19
CA ALA A 710 -3.61 -11.83 -2.47
C ALA A 710 -3.28 -11.08 -1.17
N GLY A 711 -2.15 -10.37 -1.17
CA GLY A 711 -1.64 -9.66 0.02
C GLY A 711 -2.65 -8.67 0.60
N HIS A 712 -3.40 -7.96 -0.25
CA HIS A 712 -4.42 -7.00 0.21
C HIS A 712 -5.55 -7.69 1.00
N GLY A 713 -6.01 -8.87 0.58
CA GLY A 713 -7.05 -9.62 1.30
C GLY A 713 -6.62 -10.02 2.69
N LEU A 714 -5.37 -10.50 2.82
CA LEU A 714 -4.78 -10.83 4.12
C LEU A 714 -4.63 -9.58 5.01
N CYS A 715 -4.21 -8.45 4.44
CA CYS A 715 -4.12 -7.19 5.18
C CYS A 715 -5.49 -6.73 5.68
N HIS A 716 -6.53 -6.74 4.84
CA HIS A 716 -7.88 -6.37 5.26
C HIS A 716 -8.39 -7.26 6.39
N ARG A 717 -8.23 -8.57 6.28
CA ARG A 717 -8.66 -9.52 7.31
C ARG A 717 -7.90 -9.31 8.62
N ALA A 718 -6.59 -9.11 8.58
CA ALA A 718 -5.81 -8.79 9.77
C ALA A 718 -6.31 -7.49 10.44
N LEU A 719 -6.60 -6.45 9.65
CA LEU A 719 -7.10 -5.16 10.15
C LEU A 719 -8.52 -5.27 10.72
N VAL A 720 -9.40 -6.06 10.10
CA VAL A 720 -10.68 -6.44 10.71
C VAL A 720 -10.45 -7.13 12.05
N GLY A 721 -9.47 -8.05 12.13
CA GLY A 721 -9.07 -8.71 13.37
C GLY A 721 -8.63 -7.73 14.47
N THR A 722 -7.88 -6.67 14.12
CA THR A 722 -7.50 -5.64 15.10
C THR A 722 -8.74 -4.95 15.69
N ARG A 723 -9.76 -4.66 14.86
CA ARG A 723 -11.01 -4.00 15.30
C ARG A 723 -11.90 -4.94 16.12
N LEU A 724 -11.93 -6.21 15.76
CA LEU A 724 -12.63 -7.25 16.52
C LEU A 724 -11.88 -7.68 17.79
N LYS A 725 -10.68 -7.15 18.03
CA LYS A 725 -9.82 -7.52 19.17
C LYS A 725 -9.42 -8.99 19.13
N ASP A 726 -9.39 -9.59 17.93
CA ASP A 726 -9.02 -10.99 17.72
C ASP A 726 -7.53 -11.11 17.37
N CYS A 727 -6.71 -11.26 18.40
CA CYS A 727 -5.26 -11.43 18.27
C CYS A 727 -4.87 -12.70 17.50
N TYR A 728 -5.72 -13.71 17.45
CA TYR A 728 -5.45 -14.94 16.69
C TYR A 728 -5.70 -14.76 15.20
N MET A 729 -6.73 -13.99 14.84
CA MET A 729 -6.96 -13.59 13.46
C MET A 729 -5.81 -12.73 12.95
N VAL A 730 -5.37 -11.74 13.73
CA VAL A 730 -4.21 -10.93 13.41
C VAL A 730 -2.95 -11.78 13.24
N ASP A 731 -2.68 -12.70 14.18
CA ASP A 731 -1.52 -13.60 14.13
C ASP A 731 -1.52 -14.47 12.86
N SER A 732 -2.67 -15.06 12.53
CA SER A 732 -2.82 -15.93 11.36
C SER A 732 -2.49 -15.20 10.06
N GLU A 733 -3.12 -14.04 9.83
CA GLU A 733 -2.99 -13.31 8.57
C GLU A 733 -1.61 -12.64 8.44
N LEU A 734 -1.09 -12.06 9.53
CA LEU A 734 0.24 -11.45 9.54
C LEU A 734 1.35 -12.48 9.29
N ARG A 735 1.28 -13.66 9.92
CA ARG A 735 2.23 -14.74 9.66
C ARG A 735 2.20 -15.17 8.20
N GLN A 736 1.01 -15.36 7.64
CA GLN A 736 0.89 -15.72 6.24
C GLN A 736 1.55 -14.69 5.33
N LEU A 737 1.34 -13.38 5.58
CA LEU A 737 1.99 -12.31 4.83
C LEU A 737 3.52 -12.35 4.88
N ILE A 738 4.12 -12.59 6.05
CA ILE A 738 5.56 -12.48 6.25
C ILE A 738 6.33 -13.79 6.04
N GLU A 739 5.68 -14.95 6.16
CA GLU A 739 6.35 -16.26 6.10
C GLU A 739 6.24 -16.92 4.72
N THR A 740 5.24 -16.63 3.92
CA THR A 740 4.90 -17.37 2.69
C THR A 740 5.21 -16.64 1.39
N GLY A 741 6.12 -15.67 1.38
CA GLY A 741 6.71 -15.13 0.15
C GLY A 741 6.10 -13.83 -0.39
N TRP A 742 5.25 -13.14 0.37
CA TRP A 742 4.82 -11.78 0.02
C TRP A 742 5.88 -10.71 0.30
N VAL A 743 6.86 -11.02 1.16
CA VAL A 743 8.00 -10.13 1.42
C VAL A 743 9.24 -10.71 0.76
N GLY A 744 9.86 -9.93 -0.12
CA GLY A 744 11.09 -10.28 -0.81
C GLY A 744 12.36 -9.87 -0.04
N PRO A 745 13.55 -10.27 -0.54
CA PRO A 745 14.84 -9.97 0.11
C PRO A 745 15.15 -8.47 0.25
N ALA A 746 14.59 -7.61 -0.60
CA ALA A 746 14.69 -6.16 -0.44
C ALA A 746 13.65 -5.58 0.53
N LEU A 747 12.97 -6.42 1.32
CA LEU A 747 11.89 -6.07 2.26
C LEU A 747 10.73 -5.33 1.57
N ARG A 748 10.57 -5.53 0.26
CA ARG A 748 9.43 -5.03 -0.51
C ARG A 748 8.32 -6.07 -0.54
N CYS A 749 7.09 -5.60 -0.37
CA CYS A 749 5.92 -6.46 -0.41
C CYS A 749 5.47 -6.69 -1.84
N SER A 750 4.90 -7.84 -2.14
CA SER A 750 4.29 -8.16 -3.43
C SER A 750 2.79 -8.37 -3.30
N HIS A 751 2.08 -8.25 -4.42
CA HIS A 751 0.63 -8.51 -4.46
C HIS A 751 0.31 -10.00 -4.35
N ASP A 752 1.09 -10.81 -5.04
CA ASP A 752 0.98 -12.28 -5.01
C ASP A 752 2.25 -12.87 -4.36
N PRO A 753 2.15 -14.06 -3.74
CA PRO A 753 3.31 -14.71 -3.16
C PRO A 753 4.35 -15.01 -4.25
N TYR A 754 5.60 -14.75 -3.94
CA TYR A 754 6.74 -14.99 -4.83
C TYR A 754 6.72 -14.22 -6.16
N ALA A 755 5.85 -13.23 -6.33
CA ALA A 755 5.76 -12.44 -7.57
C ALA A 755 6.97 -11.53 -7.85
N GLY A 756 8.02 -11.65 -7.06
CA GLY A 756 9.21 -10.84 -7.19
C GLY A 756 9.10 -9.46 -6.52
N ALA A 757 10.15 -8.69 -6.57
CA ALA A 757 10.33 -7.46 -5.79
C ALA A 757 9.59 -6.22 -6.35
N GLY A 758 8.40 -6.38 -6.95
CA GLY A 758 7.67 -5.28 -7.60
C GLY A 758 7.24 -4.13 -6.69
N GLY A 759 7.02 -4.42 -5.41
CA GLY A 759 6.37 -3.51 -4.46
C GLY A 759 4.86 -3.43 -4.71
N ALA A 760 4.06 -3.90 -3.76
CA ALA A 760 2.61 -3.75 -3.75
C ALA A 760 2.24 -2.70 -2.71
N PRO A 761 1.74 -1.53 -3.10
CA PRO A 761 1.38 -0.46 -2.16
C PRO A 761 0.45 -0.93 -1.05
N ASP A 762 -0.46 -1.85 -1.35
CA ASP A 762 -1.45 -2.40 -0.42
C ASP A 762 -0.80 -3.09 0.78
N ALA A 763 0.07 -4.06 0.53
CA ALA A 763 0.75 -4.78 1.59
C ALA A 763 1.85 -3.92 2.24
N GLN A 764 2.48 -3.04 1.44
CA GLN A 764 3.47 -2.09 1.95
C GLN A 764 2.85 -1.11 2.97
N GLY A 765 1.57 -0.74 2.78
CA GLY A 765 0.81 0.08 3.72
C GLY A 765 0.08 -0.74 4.78
N GLY A 766 -0.49 -1.87 4.40
CA GLY A 766 -1.27 -2.72 5.29
C GLY A 766 -0.47 -3.29 6.46
N ILE A 767 0.73 -3.80 6.20
CA ILE A 767 1.58 -4.43 7.23
C ILE A 767 1.91 -3.47 8.39
N PRO A 768 2.47 -2.26 8.16
CA PRO A 768 2.73 -1.34 9.28
C PRO A 768 1.43 -0.87 9.95
N THR A 769 0.32 -0.77 9.23
CA THR A 769 -0.97 -0.42 9.83
C THR A 769 -1.46 -1.52 10.77
N ILE A 770 -1.34 -2.80 10.37
CA ILE A 770 -1.64 -3.93 11.25
C ILE A 770 -0.80 -3.85 12.53
N MET A 771 0.51 -3.61 12.39
CA MET A 771 1.42 -3.49 13.55
C MET A 771 1.03 -2.33 14.46
N MET A 772 0.58 -1.20 13.93
CA MET A 772 0.11 -0.06 14.73
C MET A 772 -1.23 -0.34 15.39
N GLU A 773 -2.22 -0.82 14.64
CA GLU A 773 -3.59 -1.04 15.13
C GLU A 773 -3.71 -2.21 16.14
N MET A 774 -2.83 -3.23 16.05
CA MET A 774 -2.81 -4.29 17.06
C MET A 774 -2.21 -3.83 18.40
N LEU A 775 -1.39 -2.77 18.38
CA LEU A 775 -0.75 -2.19 19.57
C LEU A 775 -1.62 -1.12 20.22
N ALA A 776 -2.30 -0.28 19.46
CA ALA A 776 -3.19 0.74 19.99
C ALA A 776 -4.38 1.00 19.05
N TYR A 777 -5.57 0.90 19.57
CA TYR A 777 -6.79 1.34 18.92
C TYR A 777 -7.29 2.62 19.59
N SER A 778 -7.88 3.52 18.80
CA SER A 778 -8.47 4.74 19.32
C SER A 778 -9.65 5.22 18.48
N ARG A 779 -10.57 5.88 19.15
CA ARG A 779 -11.68 6.65 18.59
C ARG A 779 -11.98 7.83 19.52
N PRO A 780 -12.75 8.83 19.12
CA PRO A 780 -13.07 9.94 20.00
C PRO A 780 -13.46 9.50 21.42
N GLY A 781 -12.72 10.01 22.43
CA GLY A 781 -12.94 9.69 23.84
C GLY A 781 -12.48 8.31 24.31
N VAL A 782 -11.81 7.52 23.45
CA VAL A 782 -11.34 6.17 23.82
C VAL A 782 -9.91 5.92 23.33
N ILE A 783 -9.10 5.32 24.20
CA ILE A 783 -7.78 4.78 23.89
C ILE A 783 -7.76 3.34 24.41
N GLU A 784 -7.46 2.39 23.54
CA GLU A 784 -7.32 0.99 23.91
C GLU A 784 -5.89 0.51 23.64
N VAL A 785 -5.25 -0.08 24.64
CA VAL A 785 -3.89 -0.58 24.55
C VAL A 785 -3.86 -2.08 24.35
N LEU A 786 -2.98 -2.54 23.48
CA LEU A 786 -2.79 -3.95 23.11
C LEU A 786 -4.12 -4.65 22.77
N PRO A 787 -4.99 -4.03 21.92
CA PRO A 787 -6.33 -4.56 21.65
C PRO A 787 -6.29 -5.95 21.01
N ALA A 788 -5.30 -6.21 20.16
CA ALA A 788 -5.21 -7.45 19.39
C ALA A 788 -3.76 -7.95 19.25
N LEU A 789 -2.96 -7.80 20.31
CA LEU A 789 -1.56 -8.22 20.32
C LEU A 789 -1.45 -9.75 20.18
N PRO A 790 -0.79 -10.29 19.13
CA PRO A 790 -0.53 -11.72 19.03
C PRO A 790 0.25 -12.24 20.25
N PRO A 791 -0.06 -13.45 20.74
CA PRO A 791 0.58 -13.99 21.96
C PRO A 791 2.12 -14.10 21.89
N SER A 792 2.67 -14.24 20.69
CA SER A 792 4.11 -14.32 20.43
C SER A 792 4.83 -12.97 20.42
N PHE A 793 4.08 -11.84 20.46
CA PHE A 793 4.66 -10.49 20.63
C PHE A 793 4.88 -10.19 22.12
N VAL A 794 5.88 -10.83 22.71
CA VAL A 794 6.07 -10.82 24.15
C VAL A 794 6.52 -9.47 24.69
N LYS A 795 7.36 -8.74 23.96
CA LYS A 795 7.96 -7.50 24.42
C LYS A 795 8.28 -6.57 23.27
N GLY A 796 8.14 -5.27 23.51
CA GLY A 796 8.53 -4.26 22.53
C GLY A 796 8.05 -2.84 22.88
N SER A 797 8.25 -1.92 21.95
CA SER A 797 7.73 -0.56 22.07
C SER A 797 7.43 0.06 20.71
N ILE A 798 6.49 1.01 20.70
CA ILE A 798 6.25 1.96 19.62
C ILE A 798 6.17 3.37 20.19
N ASN A 799 6.74 4.35 19.48
CA ASN A 799 6.77 5.74 19.91
C ASN A 799 6.31 6.66 18.78
N GLY A 800 5.59 7.73 19.13
CA GLY A 800 5.21 8.81 18.22
C GLY A 800 3.95 8.58 17.39
N MET A 801 3.29 7.41 17.52
CA MET A 801 2.06 7.07 16.79
C MET A 801 0.92 8.04 17.13
N LEU A 802 0.16 8.47 16.12
CA LEU A 802 -1.03 9.31 16.33
C LEU A 802 -2.27 8.47 16.63
N LEU A 803 -3.17 9.02 17.43
CA LEU A 803 -4.40 8.38 17.86
C LEU A 803 -5.62 9.16 17.35
N ARG A 804 -6.64 8.42 16.87
CA ARG A 804 -7.93 8.98 16.39
C ARG A 804 -8.80 9.53 17.55
N THR A 805 -8.17 10.16 18.51
CA THR A 805 -8.79 10.84 19.63
C THR A 805 -8.04 12.12 19.98
N PHE A 806 -7.51 12.79 18.94
CA PHE A 806 -6.80 14.07 19.08
C PHE A 806 -5.60 13.97 20.03
N ALA A 807 -4.85 12.87 19.95
CA ALA A 807 -3.72 12.63 20.84
C ALA A 807 -2.57 11.91 20.11
N ARG A 808 -1.39 11.97 20.71
CA ARG A 808 -0.21 11.23 20.26
C ARG A 808 0.21 10.27 21.37
N LEU A 809 0.49 9.05 20.97
CA LEU A 809 1.12 8.04 21.80
C LEU A 809 2.64 8.25 21.72
N ASP A 810 3.17 9.08 22.62
CA ASP A 810 4.60 9.39 22.64
C ASP A 810 5.44 8.14 22.96
N LYS A 811 4.89 7.25 23.80
CA LYS A 811 5.48 5.97 24.13
C LYS A 811 4.39 4.95 24.45
N LEU A 812 4.54 3.75 23.92
CA LEU A 812 3.90 2.53 24.38
C LEU A 812 4.97 1.44 24.43
N ALA A 813 5.29 0.95 25.61
CA ALA A 813 6.19 -0.18 25.80
C ALA A 813 5.47 -1.26 26.60
N TRP A 814 5.60 -2.51 26.17
CA TRP A 814 4.97 -3.65 26.84
C TRP A 814 5.96 -4.75 27.15
N ASP A 815 5.68 -5.47 28.21
CA ASP A 815 6.34 -6.72 28.61
C ASP A 815 5.27 -7.68 29.09
N MET A 816 4.92 -8.68 28.29
CA MET A 816 3.83 -9.62 28.58
C MET A 816 4.26 -10.70 29.56
N GLU A 817 5.56 -10.93 29.75
CA GLU A 817 6.06 -11.81 30.82
C GLU A 817 5.90 -11.11 32.15
N ALA A 818 6.33 -9.86 32.24
CA ALA A 818 6.11 -9.03 33.42
C ALA A 818 4.67 -8.51 33.53
N ARG A 819 3.85 -8.62 32.47
CA ARG A 819 2.49 -8.08 32.36
C ARG A 819 2.44 -6.59 32.69
N THR A 820 3.37 -5.83 32.16
CA THR A 820 3.46 -4.38 32.34
C THR A 820 3.34 -3.65 31.02
N VAL A 821 2.72 -2.46 31.09
CA VAL A 821 2.65 -1.52 29.97
C VAL A 821 3.02 -0.14 30.47
N ASP A 822 4.02 0.47 29.85
CA ASP A 822 4.38 1.87 30.06
C ASP A 822 3.82 2.72 28.93
N LEU A 823 3.12 3.80 29.27
CA LEU A 823 2.48 4.70 28.33
C LEU A 823 2.91 6.15 28.61
N THR A 824 3.12 6.91 27.54
CA THR A 824 3.15 8.38 27.57
C THR A 824 2.22 8.87 26.49
N ILE A 825 1.24 9.70 26.84
CA ILE A 825 0.22 10.23 25.94
C ILE A 825 0.20 11.76 26.02
N THR A 826 0.25 12.44 24.89
CA THR A 826 0.05 13.89 24.78
C THR A 826 -1.19 14.18 23.95
N SER A 827 -2.13 14.93 24.54
CA SER A 827 -3.36 15.35 23.85
C SER A 827 -3.21 16.73 23.22
N VAL A 828 -3.85 16.96 22.07
CA VAL A 828 -3.88 18.28 21.42
C VAL A 828 -4.90 19.22 22.02
N LYS A 829 -5.76 18.73 22.91
CA LYS A 829 -6.77 19.51 23.62
C LYS A 829 -7.01 18.94 25.02
N ASN A 830 -7.60 19.75 25.92
CA ASN A 830 -8.11 19.21 27.19
C ASN A 830 -9.27 18.25 26.91
N GLN A 831 -9.15 17.01 27.38
CA GLN A 831 -10.23 16.02 27.23
C GLN A 831 -10.16 14.93 28.28
N ASP A 832 -11.31 14.30 28.52
CA ASP A 832 -11.41 13.05 29.26
C ASP A 832 -11.55 11.88 28.27
N VAL A 833 -10.81 10.81 28.49
CA VAL A 833 -10.85 9.61 27.67
C VAL A 833 -11.00 8.36 28.52
N THR A 834 -11.63 7.34 27.96
CA THR A 834 -11.64 5.99 28.54
C THR A 834 -10.41 5.23 28.05
N LEU A 835 -9.52 4.87 28.95
CA LEU A 835 -8.42 3.93 28.69
C LEU A 835 -8.94 2.51 28.85
N ILE A 836 -8.73 1.65 27.86
CA ILE A 836 -9.13 0.24 27.85
C ILE A 836 -7.90 -0.66 27.75
N ALA A 837 -7.84 -1.70 28.59
CA ALA A 837 -6.94 -2.83 28.44
C ALA A 837 -7.70 -4.13 28.69
N ARG A 838 -7.95 -4.91 27.64
CA ARG A 838 -8.84 -6.10 27.72
C ARG A 838 -8.34 -7.19 28.63
N TYR A 839 -7.05 -7.27 28.86
CA TYR A 839 -6.45 -8.15 29.87
C TYR A 839 -6.91 -7.84 31.30
N GLY A 840 -7.59 -6.70 31.53
CA GLY A 840 -7.86 -6.13 32.84
C GLY A 840 -6.67 -5.33 33.35
N ILE A 841 -6.90 -4.39 34.26
CA ILE A 841 -5.85 -3.55 34.87
C ILE A 841 -5.86 -3.83 36.35
N GLU A 842 -4.81 -4.53 36.87
CA GLU A 842 -4.67 -4.85 38.29
C GLU A 842 -4.13 -3.69 39.10
N ALA A 843 -3.25 -2.88 38.48
CA ALA A 843 -2.73 -1.67 39.09
C ALA A 843 -2.41 -0.63 37.99
N LEU A 844 -2.63 0.64 38.34
CA LEU A 844 -2.26 1.81 37.58
C LEU A 844 -1.42 2.74 38.44
N LYS A 845 -0.26 3.14 37.92
CA LYS A 845 0.57 4.21 38.51
C LYS A 845 0.74 5.34 37.50
N GLY A 846 0.78 6.59 37.94
CA GLY A 846 1.01 7.73 37.07
C GLY A 846 0.64 9.06 37.71
N SER A 847 0.88 10.14 36.97
CA SER A 847 0.64 11.54 37.39
C SER A 847 -0.84 11.97 37.34
N LEU A 848 -1.76 11.02 37.40
CA LEU A 848 -3.18 11.23 37.10
C LEU A 848 -4.00 11.71 38.30
N ARG A 849 -4.98 12.57 37.98
CA ARG A 849 -6.21 12.66 38.75
C ARG A 849 -7.24 11.71 38.14
N LEU A 850 -7.36 10.53 38.67
CA LEU A 850 -8.48 9.63 38.37
C LEU A 850 -9.75 10.24 38.96
N ALA A 851 -10.83 10.24 38.17
CA ALA A 851 -12.14 10.75 38.67
C ALA A 851 -12.68 9.87 39.82
N ALA A 852 -12.35 8.59 39.84
CA ALA A 852 -12.48 7.65 40.96
C ALA A 852 -11.56 6.46 40.72
N PRO A 853 -11.00 5.83 41.76
CA PRO A 853 -10.23 4.60 41.60
C PRO A 853 -11.17 3.46 41.16
N ASN A 854 -10.89 2.84 40.02
CA ASN A 854 -11.61 1.63 39.62
C ASN A 854 -11.08 0.43 40.43
N PRO A 855 -11.94 -0.54 40.74
CA PRO A 855 -11.48 -1.75 41.39
C PRO A 855 -10.41 -2.47 40.56
N PRO A 856 -9.42 -3.13 41.20
CA PRO A 856 -8.46 -3.99 40.51
C PRO A 856 -9.15 -5.02 39.62
N GLY A 857 -8.60 -5.27 38.45
CA GLY A 857 -9.15 -6.23 37.48
C GLY A 857 -10.21 -5.63 36.54
N THR A 858 -10.59 -4.35 36.67
CA THR A 858 -11.42 -3.68 35.66
C THR A 858 -10.65 -3.51 34.35
N ALA A 859 -11.37 -3.53 33.21
CA ALA A 859 -10.75 -3.34 31.90
C ALA A 859 -10.62 -1.87 31.52
N THR A 860 -11.26 -0.94 32.22
CA THR A 860 -11.39 0.46 31.82
C THR A 860 -11.06 1.44 32.95
N TYR A 861 -10.44 2.55 32.59
CA TYR A 861 -10.20 3.72 33.46
C TYR A 861 -10.52 5.00 32.73
N ASN A 862 -11.08 5.98 33.45
CA ASN A 862 -11.26 7.33 32.91
C ASN A 862 -10.03 8.18 33.20
N LEU A 863 -9.47 8.80 32.17
CA LEU A 863 -8.27 9.60 32.20
C LEU A 863 -8.57 11.01 31.75
N SER A 864 -8.08 12.01 32.51
CA SER A 864 -8.05 13.41 32.05
C SER A 864 -6.70 13.69 31.39
N LEU A 865 -6.74 14.08 30.13
CA LEU A 865 -5.58 14.44 29.33
C LEU A 865 -5.55 15.96 29.14
N PRO A 866 -4.61 16.67 29.81
CA PRO A 866 -4.43 18.09 29.61
C PRO A 866 -3.79 18.39 28.26
N GLU A 867 -4.19 19.52 27.67
CA GLU A 867 -3.66 19.97 26.39
C GLU A 867 -2.13 20.16 26.43
N GLY A 868 -1.44 19.60 25.46
CA GLY A 868 0.00 19.76 25.23
C GLY A 868 0.91 19.23 26.35
N ARG A 869 0.37 18.55 27.36
CA ARG A 869 1.16 18.00 28.48
C ARG A 869 1.19 16.49 28.41
N PRO A 870 2.38 15.87 28.42
CA PRO A 870 2.49 14.42 28.47
C PRO A 870 1.95 13.86 29.80
N VAL A 871 1.23 12.77 29.69
CA VAL A 871 0.70 11.98 30.81
C VAL A 871 1.36 10.63 30.79
N ASP A 872 2.16 10.35 31.83
CA ASP A 872 2.87 9.08 32.00
C ASP A 872 2.04 8.12 32.85
N LEU A 873 1.94 6.87 32.38
CA LEU A 873 1.19 5.79 33.00
C LEU A 873 2.01 4.53 32.99
N GLN A 874 1.89 3.76 34.08
CA GLN A 874 2.35 2.38 34.14
C GLN A 874 1.20 1.48 34.54
N LEU A 875 0.87 0.52 33.68
CA LEU A 875 -0.18 -0.47 33.91
C LEU A 875 0.43 -1.81 34.34
N LYS A 876 -0.19 -2.46 35.31
CA LYS A 876 -0.04 -3.88 35.56
C LYS A 876 -1.28 -4.57 34.98
N LEU A 877 -1.07 -5.42 33.99
CA LEU A 877 -2.17 -6.12 33.34
C LEU A 877 -2.64 -7.36 34.12
N GLY A 878 -3.93 -7.58 34.12
CA GLY A 878 -4.58 -8.76 34.63
C GLY A 878 -4.49 -9.98 33.67
N GLN A 879 -5.29 -11.02 33.97
CA GLN A 879 -5.28 -12.28 33.22
C GLN A 879 -6.56 -12.56 32.43
N ARG A 880 -7.38 -11.54 32.18
CA ARG A 880 -8.58 -11.69 31.35
C ARG A 880 -8.23 -12.12 29.94
N ASN A 881 -9.09 -12.91 29.34
CA ASN A 881 -8.99 -13.21 27.92
C ASN A 881 -9.53 -12.00 27.13
N PRO A 882 -8.76 -11.39 26.22
CA PRO A 882 -9.23 -10.31 25.38
C PRO A 882 -10.49 -10.63 24.58
N LEU A 883 -10.74 -11.89 24.26
CA LEU A 883 -11.90 -12.38 23.51
C LEU A 883 -13.11 -12.77 24.40
N ASP A 884 -13.10 -12.47 25.69
CA ASP A 884 -14.24 -12.79 26.58
C ASP A 884 -15.56 -12.13 26.12
N TRP A 885 -15.48 -11.05 25.33
CA TRP A 885 -16.66 -10.40 24.76
C TRP A 885 -17.44 -11.34 23.82
N VAL A 886 -16.77 -12.25 23.10
CA VAL A 886 -17.41 -13.22 22.20
C VAL A 886 -18.38 -14.14 22.95
N ASN A 887 -17.99 -14.53 24.18
CA ASN A 887 -18.79 -15.43 25.01
C ASN A 887 -19.99 -14.71 25.66
N ARG A 888 -19.99 -13.37 25.69
CA ARG A 888 -21.07 -12.58 26.27
C ARG A 888 -22.17 -12.24 25.26
N VAL A 889 -21.94 -12.51 23.98
CA VAL A 889 -22.91 -12.30 22.91
C VAL A 889 -23.62 -13.63 22.66
N ALA A 890 -24.83 -13.78 23.17
CA ALA A 890 -25.68 -14.95 22.98
C ALA A 890 -26.24 -15.03 21.55
#